data_1ca5fc762a9ec64d6dfa93cedfb0adb3
#
_entry.id   1ca5fc762a9ec64d6dfa93cedfb0adb3
#
_cell.length_a   1.000
_cell.length_b   1.000
_cell.length_c   1.000
_cell.angle_alpha   90.00
_cell.angle_beta   90.00
_cell.angle_gamma   90.00
#
_symmetry.space_group_name_H-M   'P 1'
#
loop_
_entity.id
_entity.type
_entity.pdbx_description
1 polymer ?
#
loop_
_entity_poly.entity_id
_entity_poly.type
_entity_poly.pdbx_seq_one_letter_code
_entity_poly.pdbx_strand_id
1 'polypeptide(L)'
;MSCAASRTPGRDDHATVRPHGRACGRRAAPARPTWQHGGVTAATHSPLFPAVPETADAVLDGLDPEQREVALALHGPVCVLAGAGTGKTRAITHRIAYGVRAGVLPPASVLAVTFTNRAAGEMRGRLRQLGAGGVQARTFHSAALRQLQFFWPKAIGGPLPRLVERKVQLVAEAAARCRVRLDRSELRDVTAEIEWAKVTQTVPADYPAAVARARRDAPRDPAEIGQLYAMYEQLKGERSVIDFEDVLLLTVGILQDRHDIAEQIRSQYQHFVVDEYQDVSPLQQRLLELWLGERDSLCVVGDASQTIYSFTGATPDHLLDFRVRHPRATVVKLVRDYRSTPQVVHLANGLLNQARGRAADHRLELISQREAGPEPVYAEYGDEPAEAEGTARRVRDLIAAGVPAGEIAVLYRINAQSEVYEQALADAGVPYQLRGAERFFERQEVREAGAALRGAARFGANDSLLDGADDLPAQVRAVLSGQGWSSEPPAGSGAVRDRWESLAALARLADDFAAARPGATLSDLVAELDERAAAQHAPTVQGVTLASLHAAKGLEWDAVFLVGLTDGMLPITYARTDEQVEEERRLLYVGVTRARVHLTLSWALSRSPGGRASRVPSRFLKGLRPGSGSRAAGYGAAGGVERGGTGGPAGAGARRRPRGPVRCRVCGTTLTEAGAMKLLRCEDCPSDMDEGLYERLHAWRGERARELGQPAYCVFTDKTLMAIAERVPSSGGELAMIAGVGTRKLDRFGADVLAICAGEEGVTQPTDD
;
A
#
# COMPACT_ATOMS: atom_id res chain seq x y z
N MET A 1 15.91 66.04 -3.86
CA MET A 1 16.55 66.48 -5.10
C MET A 1 15.99 65.55 -6.17
N SER A 2 14.87 65.86 -6.84
CA SER A 2 14.74 66.69 -8.04
C SER A 2 15.42 66.03 -9.23
N CYS A 3 14.83 65.70 -10.35
CA CYS A 3 13.74 66.12 -11.22
C CYS A 3 13.50 64.98 -12.22
N ALA A 4 12.32 64.64 -12.59
CA ALA A 4 11.34 65.23 -13.53
C ALA A 4 11.69 64.91 -15.00
N ALA A 5 10.82 64.16 -15.65
CA ALA A 5 9.82 64.52 -16.63
C ALA A 5 10.39 64.62 -18.07
N SER A 6 9.82 64.17 -19.16
CA SER A 6 8.49 64.37 -19.70
C SER A 6 8.36 63.79 -21.13
N ARG A 7 7.17 63.27 -21.43
CA ARG A 7 6.27 63.62 -22.54
C ARG A 7 6.41 62.90 -23.90
N THR A 8 5.31 62.25 -24.23
CA THR A 8 4.69 62.01 -25.55
C THR A 8 4.46 63.31 -26.34
N PRO A 9 3.95 63.38 -27.61
CA PRO A 9 3.13 62.45 -28.39
C PRO A 9 3.31 62.57 -29.96
N GLY A 10 2.41 61.90 -30.71
CA GLY A 10 1.97 62.26 -32.08
C GLY A 10 2.00 61.05 -33.04
N ARG A 11 0.95 60.50 -33.44
CA ARG A 11 -0.19 60.78 -34.36
C ARG A 11 0.17 60.73 -35.86
N ASP A 12 -0.64 59.88 -36.50
CA ASP A 12 -1.31 59.94 -37.82
C ASP A 12 -0.48 59.44 -39.01
N ASP A 13 -0.90 58.75 -40.05
CA ASP A 13 -2.17 58.65 -40.75
C ASP A 13 -2.05 57.63 -41.89
N HIS A 14 -3.17 56.98 -42.20
CA HIS A 14 -3.69 56.51 -43.49
C HIS A 14 -2.80 56.06 -44.66
N ALA A 15 -3.11 54.85 -45.20
CA ALA A 15 -3.59 54.75 -46.58
C ALA A 15 -4.00 53.30 -47.00
N THR A 16 -5.21 53.21 -47.40
CA THR A 16 -5.88 52.17 -48.21
C THR A 16 -5.26 52.04 -49.61
N VAL A 17 -5.14 50.80 -50.14
CA VAL A 17 -5.34 50.47 -51.56
C VAL A 17 -5.74 49.02 -51.75
N ARG A 18 -6.90 48.80 -52.34
CA ARG A 18 -7.35 47.63 -53.15
C ARG A 18 -7.33 48.09 -54.65
N PRO A 19 -7.61 47.23 -55.61
CA PRO A 19 -7.37 45.84 -55.92
C PRO A 19 -6.85 45.66 -57.37
N HIS A 20 -6.55 44.44 -57.80
CA HIS A 20 -6.80 43.98 -59.17
C HIS A 20 -6.67 42.48 -59.33
N GLY A 21 -7.70 41.92 -59.91
CA GLY A 21 -7.81 40.54 -60.28
C GLY A 21 -7.28 40.20 -61.65
N ARG A 22 -7.11 38.91 -61.87
CA ARG A 22 -7.28 38.27 -63.19
C ARG A 22 -7.64 36.82 -63.02
N ALA A 23 -8.72 36.46 -63.69
CA ALA A 23 -9.18 35.09 -63.91
C ALA A 23 -8.36 34.42 -65.02
N CYS A 24 -8.21 33.11 -64.91
CA CYS A 24 -8.33 32.18 -66.07
C CYS A 24 -8.20 30.71 -65.67
N GLY A 25 -9.11 29.88 -66.17
CA GLY A 25 -8.78 28.59 -66.68
C GLY A 25 -9.48 27.41 -66.03
N ARG A 26 -10.73 27.12 -66.37
CA ARG A 26 -11.38 25.83 -66.09
C ARG A 26 -10.73 24.70 -66.91
N ARG A 27 -10.36 23.59 -66.23
CA ARG A 27 -10.37 22.27 -66.87
C ARG A 27 -11.13 21.30 -65.98
N ALA A 28 -12.02 20.54 -66.58
CA ALA A 28 -12.92 19.57 -66.00
C ALA A 28 -12.14 18.30 -65.53
N ALA A 29 -12.54 17.79 -64.38
CA ALA A 29 -12.15 16.46 -63.92
C ALA A 29 -13.35 15.50 -63.96
N PRO A 30 -13.13 14.18 -64.15
CA PRO A 30 -14.20 13.22 -64.45
C PRO A 30 -14.95 12.77 -63.20
N ALA A 31 -16.22 12.36 -63.45
CA ALA A 31 -17.20 11.92 -62.45
C ALA A 31 -16.74 10.74 -61.60
N ARG A 32 -16.99 10.84 -60.30
CA ARG A 32 -16.91 9.71 -59.33
C ARG A 32 -18.28 9.05 -59.15
N PRO A 33 -18.30 7.72 -58.92
CA PRO A 33 -19.56 6.98 -58.78
C PRO A 33 -20.19 7.30 -57.38
N THR A 34 -21.51 7.49 -57.41
CA THR A 34 -22.38 7.67 -56.26
C THR A 34 -22.53 6.38 -55.49
N TRP A 35 -22.05 6.34 -54.22
CA TRP A 35 -22.44 5.32 -53.24
C TRP A 35 -23.61 5.86 -52.41
N GLN A 36 -24.70 5.12 -52.40
CA GLN A 36 -25.87 5.39 -51.56
C GLN A 36 -25.49 5.28 -50.08
N HIS A 37 -25.66 6.34 -49.35
CA HIS A 37 -25.54 6.36 -47.90
C HIS A 37 -26.73 5.67 -47.25
N GLY A 38 -26.53 4.45 -46.74
CA GLY A 38 -27.34 3.87 -45.69
C GLY A 38 -27.15 4.69 -44.42
N GLY A 39 -28.22 5.11 -43.81
CA GLY A 39 -28.22 5.95 -42.60
C GLY A 39 -27.48 5.27 -41.45
N VAL A 40 -26.35 5.82 -41.09
CA VAL A 40 -25.69 5.55 -39.80
C VAL A 40 -26.29 6.53 -38.80
N THR A 41 -27.09 5.99 -37.89
CA THR A 41 -27.52 6.73 -36.70
C THR A 41 -26.26 7.23 -35.97
N ALA A 42 -26.15 8.53 -35.81
CA ALA A 42 -25.10 9.17 -35.04
C ALA A 42 -25.09 8.58 -33.62
N ALA A 43 -24.08 7.75 -33.32
CA ALA A 43 -23.77 7.42 -31.95
C ALA A 43 -23.37 8.74 -31.26
N THR A 44 -24.20 9.19 -30.35
CA THR A 44 -23.90 10.30 -29.44
C THR A 44 -22.64 9.89 -28.65
N HIS A 45 -21.49 10.45 -29.00
CA HIS A 45 -20.31 10.43 -28.17
C HIS A 45 -20.68 11.09 -26.85
N SER A 46 -20.90 10.32 -25.81
CA SER A 46 -20.89 10.84 -24.44
C SER A 46 -19.54 11.53 -24.21
N PRO A 47 -19.54 12.80 -23.78
CA PRO A 47 -18.28 13.48 -23.48
C PRO A 47 -17.49 12.70 -22.43
N LEU A 48 -16.22 12.44 -22.68
CA LEU A 48 -15.29 11.72 -21.81
C LEU A 48 -15.09 12.37 -20.43
N PHE A 49 -15.65 13.55 -20.22
CA PHE A 49 -15.75 14.22 -18.92
C PHE A 49 -17.19 14.67 -18.68
N PRO A 50 -17.77 14.37 -17.50
CA PRO A 50 -19.05 14.95 -17.14
C PRO A 50 -18.92 16.47 -17.16
N ALA A 51 -19.89 17.14 -17.77
CA ALA A 51 -19.97 18.60 -17.75
C ALA A 51 -19.97 19.09 -16.28
N VAL A 52 -19.28 20.21 -16.02
CA VAL A 52 -19.30 20.83 -14.68
C VAL A 52 -20.77 21.18 -14.37
N PRO A 53 -21.32 20.82 -13.19
CA PRO A 53 -22.69 21.10 -12.82
C PRO A 53 -23.01 22.59 -13.00
N GLU A 54 -24.09 22.92 -13.66
CA GLU A 54 -24.45 24.34 -13.95
C GLU A 54 -24.96 25.09 -12.73
N THR A 55 -25.66 24.38 -11.83
CA THR A 55 -26.28 24.98 -10.62
C THR A 55 -25.71 24.29 -9.35
N ALA A 56 -25.92 24.92 -8.18
CA ALA A 56 -25.55 24.29 -6.90
C ALA A 56 -26.34 22.98 -6.68
N ASP A 57 -27.64 22.97 -7.02
CA ASP A 57 -28.49 21.79 -6.82
C ASP A 57 -28.10 20.62 -7.73
N ALA A 58 -27.57 20.90 -8.93
CA ALA A 58 -27.07 19.86 -9.83
C ALA A 58 -25.88 19.08 -9.22
N VAL A 59 -25.18 19.66 -8.23
CA VAL A 59 -24.14 18.92 -7.46
C VAL A 59 -24.76 17.81 -6.62
N LEU A 60 -26.02 17.92 -6.24
CA LEU A 60 -26.72 16.94 -5.39
C LEU A 60 -27.31 15.77 -6.20
N ASP A 61 -27.31 15.88 -7.53
CA ASP A 61 -27.85 14.85 -8.39
C ASP A 61 -27.06 13.55 -8.28
N GLY A 62 -27.78 12.44 -8.22
CA GLY A 62 -27.20 11.10 -8.09
C GLY A 62 -26.60 10.78 -6.72
N LEU A 63 -26.77 11.66 -5.72
CA LEU A 63 -26.49 11.32 -4.32
C LEU A 63 -27.66 10.52 -3.72
N ASP A 64 -27.34 9.52 -2.93
CA ASP A 64 -28.34 8.87 -2.09
C ASP A 64 -28.83 9.79 -0.96
N PRO A 65 -29.95 9.45 -0.26
CA PRO A 65 -30.51 10.33 0.76
C PRO A 65 -29.50 10.72 1.85
N GLU A 66 -28.69 9.75 2.34
CA GLU A 66 -27.72 9.98 3.40
C GLU A 66 -26.52 10.82 2.91
N GLN A 67 -26.01 10.56 1.70
CA GLN A 67 -24.98 11.38 1.07
C GLN A 67 -25.47 12.80 0.82
N ARG A 68 -26.76 12.96 0.42
CA ARG A 68 -27.40 14.26 0.23
C ARG A 68 -27.53 15.01 1.55
N GLU A 69 -27.88 14.31 2.63
CA GLU A 69 -27.91 14.89 4.00
C GLU A 69 -26.53 15.44 4.39
N VAL A 70 -25.45 14.69 4.13
CA VAL A 70 -24.08 15.16 4.33
C VAL A 70 -23.78 16.40 3.50
N ALA A 71 -24.17 16.40 2.21
CA ALA A 71 -23.90 17.51 1.31
C ALA A 71 -24.60 18.81 1.72
N LEU A 72 -25.80 18.70 2.30
CA LEU A 72 -26.62 19.82 2.77
C LEU A 72 -26.21 20.33 4.16
N ALA A 73 -25.54 19.53 4.99
CA ALA A 73 -25.11 19.89 6.34
C ALA A 73 -23.91 20.86 6.32
N LEU A 74 -24.09 22.11 5.87
CA LEU A 74 -23.01 23.08 5.68
C LEU A 74 -22.56 23.78 6.97
N HIS A 75 -23.39 23.86 8.00
CA HIS A 75 -23.15 24.62 9.22
C HIS A 75 -22.91 23.74 10.43
N GLY A 76 -22.05 24.21 11.34
CA GLY A 76 -21.71 23.52 12.57
C GLY A 76 -20.83 22.26 12.36
N PRO A 77 -20.57 21.51 13.44
CA PRO A 77 -19.79 20.28 13.36
C PRO A 77 -20.62 19.16 12.74
N VAL A 78 -20.00 18.42 11.82
CA VAL A 78 -20.62 17.28 11.12
C VAL A 78 -19.73 16.05 11.30
N CYS A 79 -20.33 14.96 11.74
CA CYS A 79 -19.67 13.65 11.83
C CYS A 79 -20.33 12.66 10.88
N VAL A 80 -19.59 12.15 9.92
CA VAL A 80 -20.06 11.18 8.96
C VAL A 80 -19.47 9.82 9.34
N LEU A 81 -20.28 8.94 9.90
CA LEU A 81 -19.91 7.57 10.15
C LEU A 81 -20.20 6.77 8.88
N ALA A 82 -19.16 6.35 8.18
CA ALA A 82 -19.29 5.84 6.82
C ALA A 82 -18.52 4.53 6.62
N GLY A 83 -19.22 3.42 6.43
CA GLY A 83 -18.65 2.12 6.24
C GLY A 83 -17.82 1.99 4.95
N ALA A 84 -17.23 0.81 4.74
CA ALA A 84 -16.52 0.52 3.51
C ALA A 84 -17.46 0.62 2.30
N GLY A 85 -16.98 1.11 1.15
CA GLY A 85 -17.76 1.15 -0.09
C GLY A 85 -18.94 2.14 -0.14
N THR A 86 -19.20 2.91 0.92
CA THR A 86 -20.38 3.80 1.02
C THR A 86 -20.22 5.15 0.34
N GLY A 87 -19.09 5.39 -0.32
CA GLY A 87 -18.87 6.65 -1.02
C GLY A 87 -18.49 7.81 -0.09
N LYS A 88 -17.77 7.56 1.00
CA LYS A 88 -17.20 8.59 1.93
C LYS A 88 -16.70 9.83 1.21
N THR A 89 -15.71 9.64 0.35
CA THR A 89 -15.06 10.73 -0.40
C THR A 89 -16.04 11.43 -1.34
N ARG A 90 -17.01 10.69 -1.92
CA ARG A 90 -18.07 11.27 -2.74
C ARG A 90 -18.92 12.23 -1.91
N ALA A 91 -19.42 11.80 -0.77
CA ALA A 91 -20.27 12.62 0.10
C ALA A 91 -19.58 13.93 0.52
N ILE A 92 -18.31 13.87 0.97
CA ILE A 92 -17.60 15.09 1.40
C ILE A 92 -17.18 16.00 0.24
N THR A 93 -16.84 15.45 -0.93
CA THR A 93 -16.52 16.28 -2.10
C THR A 93 -17.76 17.00 -2.63
N HIS A 94 -18.93 16.35 -2.63
CA HIS A 94 -20.20 16.99 -2.99
C HIS A 94 -20.64 18.03 -1.95
N ARG A 95 -20.44 17.76 -0.66
CA ARG A 95 -20.66 18.77 0.40
C ARG A 95 -19.84 20.03 0.18
N ILE A 96 -18.54 19.87 -0.08
CA ILE A 96 -17.65 21.01 -0.35
C ILE A 96 -18.12 21.73 -1.62
N ALA A 97 -18.36 20.99 -2.70
CA ALA A 97 -18.75 21.56 -3.99
C ALA A 97 -20.11 22.28 -3.90
N TYR A 98 -21.09 21.70 -3.23
CA TYR A 98 -22.37 22.32 -2.98
C TYR A 98 -22.22 23.62 -2.19
N GLY A 99 -21.46 23.60 -1.08
CA GLY A 99 -21.21 24.78 -0.26
C GLY A 99 -20.48 25.90 -1.00
N VAL A 100 -19.54 25.56 -1.87
CA VAL A 100 -18.82 26.51 -2.73
C VAL A 100 -19.77 27.15 -3.76
N ARG A 101 -20.55 26.33 -4.44
CA ARG A 101 -21.47 26.83 -5.50
C ARG A 101 -22.68 27.58 -4.94
N ALA A 102 -23.14 27.23 -3.74
CA ALA A 102 -24.15 27.95 -2.99
C ALA A 102 -23.63 29.27 -2.39
N GLY A 103 -22.33 29.59 -2.53
CA GLY A 103 -21.71 30.78 -1.99
C GLY A 103 -21.52 30.76 -0.44
N VAL A 104 -21.74 29.62 0.21
CA VAL A 104 -21.61 29.47 1.68
C VAL A 104 -20.17 29.23 2.09
N LEU A 105 -19.41 28.49 1.27
CA LEU A 105 -18.02 28.14 1.53
C LEU A 105 -17.10 28.83 0.51
N PRO A 106 -16.36 29.88 0.87
CA PRO A 106 -15.35 30.45 -0.01
C PRO A 106 -14.27 29.42 -0.31
N PRO A 107 -13.95 29.10 -1.59
CA PRO A 107 -13.05 27.98 -1.92
C PRO A 107 -11.68 28.07 -1.25
N ALA A 108 -11.10 29.27 -1.17
CA ALA A 108 -9.78 29.50 -0.58
C ALA A 108 -9.76 29.31 0.96
N SER A 109 -10.92 29.38 1.63
CA SER A 109 -11.05 29.20 3.07
C SER A 109 -11.33 27.76 3.50
N VAL A 110 -11.48 26.83 2.55
CA VAL A 110 -11.71 25.41 2.82
C VAL A 110 -10.38 24.66 2.80
N LEU A 111 -10.07 23.97 3.90
CA LEU A 111 -8.97 23.00 3.98
C LEU A 111 -9.53 21.59 4.16
N ALA A 112 -9.42 20.79 3.12
CA ALA A 112 -9.74 19.37 3.17
C ALA A 112 -8.47 18.56 3.46
N VAL A 113 -8.51 17.75 4.50
CA VAL A 113 -7.36 16.98 4.97
C VAL A 113 -7.63 15.50 4.83
N THR A 114 -6.65 14.76 4.32
CA THR A 114 -6.71 13.31 4.16
C THR A 114 -5.39 12.65 4.57
N PHE A 115 -5.39 11.32 4.65
CA PHE A 115 -4.23 10.58 5.16
C PHE A 115 -3.08 10.48 4.15
N THR A 116 -3.36 10.34 2.85
CA THR A 116 -2.34 10.13 1.81
C THR A 116 -2.33 11.22 0.75
N ASN A 117 -1.17 11.49 0.17
CA ASN A 117 -1.04 12.43 -0.96
C ASN A 117 -1.87 12.00 -2.17
N ARG A 118 -2.00 10.69 -2.40
CA ARG A 118 -2.86 10.13 -3.45
C ARG A 118 -4.32 10.54 -3.23
N ALA A 119 -4.88 10.29 -2.05
CA ALA A 119 -6.25 10.67 -1.72
C ALA A 119 -6.47 12.18 -1.83
N ALA A 120 -5.49 13.00 -1.43
CA ALA A 120 -5.53 14.45 -1.62
C ALA A 120 -5.57 14.85 -3.12
N GLY A 121 -4.80 14.18 -3.97
CA GLY A 121 -4.81 14.36 -5.42
C GLY A 121 -6.15 13.99 -6.04
N GLU A 122 -6.68 12.81 -5.70
CA GLU A 122 -8.01 12.34 -6.16
C GLU A 122 -9.12 13.31 -5.72
N MET A 123 -9.07 13.79 -4.47
CA MET A 123 -10.03 14.75 -3.94
C MET A 123 -9.98 16.08 -4.72
N ARG A 124 -8.77 16.61 -4.99
CA ARG A 124 -8.62 17.82 -5.84
C ARG A 124 -9.18 17.63 -7.23
N GLY A 125 -8.93 16.48 -7.86
CA GLY A 125 -9.48 16.13 -9.17
C GLY A 125 -11.01 16.16 -9.17
N ARG A 126 -11.64 15.49 -8.21
CA ARG A 126 -13.10 15.44 -8.06
C ARG A 126 -13.70 16.82 -7.78
N LEU A 127 -13.07 17.62 -6.91
CA LEU A 127 -13.53 18.98 -6.61
C LEU A 127 -13.48 19.89 -7.85
N ARG A 128 -12.44 19.78 -8.69
CA ARG A 128 -12.36 20.50 -9.96
C ARG A 128 -13.51 20.10 -10.91
N GLN A 129 -13.79 18.80 -11.04
CA GLN A 129 -14.89 18.28 -11.85
C GLN A 129 -16.28 18.78 -11.38
N LEU A 130 -16.44 18.97 -10.07
CA LEU A 130 -17.66 19.50 -9.46
C LEU A 130 -17.74 21.04 -9.46
N GLY A 131 -16.76 21.73 -10.07
CA GLY A 131 -16.73 23.19 -10.14
C GLY A 131 -16.27 23.89 -8.84
N ALA A 132 -15.69 23.14 -7.90
CA ALA A 132 -15.13 23.68 -6.67
C ALA A 132 -13.59 23.80 -6.73
N GLY A 133 -13.06 24.34 -7.84
CA GLY A 133 -11.65 24.67 -7.98
C GLY A 133 -11.20 25.69 -6.93
N GLY A 134 -9.92 25.63 -6.50
CA GLY A 134 -9.38 26.56 -5.49
C GLY A 134 -9.46 26.06 -4.05
N VAL A 135 -10.24 25.01 -3.75
CA VAL A 135 -10.23 24.33 -2.46
C VAL A 135 -8.88 23.65 -2.22
N GLN A 136 -8.34 23.83 -1.02
CA GLN A 136 -7.08 23.18 -0.61
C GLN A 136 -7.35 21.77 -0.09
N ALA A 137 -6.93 20.74 -0.84
CA ALA A 137 -6.93 19.35 -0.37
C ALA A 137 -5.49 18.87 -0.18
N ARG A 138 -5.12 18.46 1.06
CA ARG A 138 -3.75 18.15 1.48
C ARG A 138 -3.72 17.03 2.51
N THR A 139 -2.54 16.48 2.79
CA THR A 139 -2.31 15.70 4.03
C THR A 139 -2.00 16.65 5.19
N PHE A 140 -2.16 16.20 6.45
CA PHE A 140 -1.75 16.98 7.64
C PHE A 140 -0.32 17.49 7.49
N HIS A 141 0.62 16.61 7.18
CA HIS A 141 2.04 16.96 7.03
C HIS A 141 2.29 17.95 5.89
N SER A 142 1.63 17.80 4.74
CA SER A 142 1.85 18.74 3.62
C SER A 142 1.24 20.11 3.88
N ALA A 143 0.14 20.18 4.64
CA ALA A 143 -0.43 21.45 5.08
C ALA A 143 0.47 22.13 6.13
N ALA A 144 0.90 21.37 7.15
CA ALA A 144 1.80 21.85 8.20
C ALA A 144 3.16 22.32 7.65
N LEU A 145 3.79 21.52 6.77
CA LEU A 145 5.08 21.86 6.16
C LEU A 145 5.01 23.18 5.38
N ARG A 146 3.91 23.38 4.61
CA ARG A 146 3.73 24.65 3.89
C ARG A 146 3.59 25.84 4.82
N GLN A 147 2.84 25.69 5.93
CA GLN A 147 2.70 26.71 6.96
C GLN A 147 4.05 26.95 7.66
N LEU A 148 4.75 25.87 8.01
CA LEU A 148 6.05 25.94 8.64
C LEU A 148 7.07 26.68 7.76
N GLN A 149 7.15 26.35 6.45
CA GLN A 149 8.02 27.03 5.50
C GLN A 149 7.73 28.53 5.40
N PHE A 150 6.45 28.91 5.42
CA PHE A 150 6.04 30.31 5.27
C PHE A 150 6.27 31.12 6.55
N PHE A 151 5.98 30.56 7.73
CA PHE A 151 6.01 31.28 8.98
C PHE A 151 7.33 31.14 9.74
N TRP A 152 8.20 30.19 9.40
CA TRP A 152 9.45 29.94 10.10
C TRP A 152 10.34 31.19 10.24
N PRO A 153 10.59 31.96 9.17
CA PRO A 153 11.42 33.15 9.25
C PRO A 153 10.85 34.21 10.21
N LYS A 154 9.51 34.28 10.30
CA LYS A 154 8.81 35.22 11.19
C LYS A 154 8.74 34.74 12.64
N ALA A 155 8.58 33.42 12.85
CA ALA A 155 8.39 32.83 14.17
C ALA A 155 9.70 32.59 14.90
N ILE A 156 10.70 32.05 14.22
CA ILE A 156 11.96 31.56 14.79
C ILE A 156 13.16 32.37 14.25
N GLY A 157 13.12 32.79 12.99
CA GLY A 157 14.25 33.40 12.29
C GLY A 157 15.14 32.38 11.57
N GLY A 158 15.92 32.87 10.59
CA GLY A 158 16.79 31.99 9.78
C GLY A 158 16.02 31.03 8.85
N PRO A 159 16.75 30.15 8.17
CA PRO A 159 16.15 29.16 7.27
C PRO A 159 15.52 28.00 8.06
N LEU A 160 14.44 27.41 7.52
CA LEU A 160 13.89 26.17 8.06
C LEU A 160 14.93 25.05 8.00
N PRO A 161 15.16 24.30 9.09
CA PRO A 161 16.06 23.15 9.09
C PRO A 161 15.70 22.14 8.01
N ARG A 162 16.71 21.44 7.50
CA ARG A 162 16.51 20.46 6.43
C ARG A 162 15.79 19.21 6.96
N LEU A 163 14.82 18.72 6.18
CA LEU A 163 14.14 17.47 6.50
C LEU A 163 15.08 16.26 6.28
N VAL A 164 15.14 15.37 7.26
CA VAL A 164 15.91 14.12 7.19
C VAL A 164 15.19 13.10 6.35
N GLU A 165 15.84 12.59 5.30
CA GLU A 165 15.28 11.56 4.43
C GLU A 165 15.41 10.16 5.03
N ARG A 166 16.47 9.89 5.79
CA ARG A 166 16.82 8.55 6.31
C ARG A 166 17.01 8.58 7.82
N LYS A 167 15.93 8.58 8.56
CA LYS A 167 15.89 8.61 10.03
C LYS A 167 16.71 7.49 10.66
N VAL A 168 16.63 6.26 10.12
CA VAL A 168 17.34 5.07 10.63
C VAL A 168 18.86 5.30 10.78
N GLN A 169 19.48 6.11 9.91
CA GLN A 169 20.91 6.43 10.01
C GLN A 169 21.23 7.27 11.25
N LEU A 170 20.37 8.23 11.59
CA LEU A 170 20.53 9.03 12.82
C LEU A 170 20.27 8.19 14.08
N VAL A 171 19.31 7.26 14.04
CA VAL A 171 19.07 6.33 15.14
C VAL A 171 20.25 5.39 15.34
N ALA A 172 20.87 4.89 14.24
CA ALA A 172 22.09 4.08 14.31
C ALA A 172 23.26 4.84 14.95
N GLU A 173 23.41 6.14 14.62
CA GLU A 173 24.43 6.98 15.22
C GLU A 173 24.12 7.27 16.69
N ALA A 174 22.86 7.52 17.05
CA ALA A 174 22.45 7.68 18.45
C ALA A 174 22.79 6.42 19.25
N ALA A 175 22.53 5.24 18.70
CA ALA A 175 22.89 3.96 19.32
C ALA A 175 24.40 3.83 19.52
N ALA A 176 25.20 4.18 18.51
CA ALA A 176 26.65 4.16 18.60
C ALA A 176 27.17 5.12 19.71
N ARG A 177 26.62 6.35 19.83
CA ARG A 177 26.99 7.30 20.89
C ARG A 177 26.56 6.82 22.28
N CYS A 178 25.42 6.16 22.39
CA CYS A 178 24.98 5.52 23.64
C CYS A 178 25.70 4.19 23.93
N ARG A 179 26.58 3.72 23.04
CA ARG A 179 27.28 2.43 23.11
C ARG A 179 26.31 1.23 23.13
N VAL A 180 25.16 1.38 22.50
CA VAL A 180 24.15 0.33 22.32
C VAL A 180 24.37 -0.29 20.95
N ARG A 181 24.46 -1.63 20.91
CA ARG A 181 24.50 -2.37 19.63
C ARG A 181 23.08 -2.74 19.24
N LEU A 182 22.69 -2.32 18.05
CA LEU A 182 21.40 -2.65 17.45
C LEU A 182 21.65 -3.34 16.11
N ASP A 183 20.95 -4.43 15.88
CA ASP A 183 20.89 -5.03 14.56
C ASP A 183 19.97 -4.23 13.63
N ARG A 184 19.84 -4.66 12.36
CA ARG A 184 19.04 -3.95 11.35
C ARG A 184 17.54 -3.98 11.66
N SER A 185 17.06 -5.00 12.35
CA SER A 185 15.65 -5.14 12.73
C SER A 185 15.33 -4.28 13.96
N GLU A 186 16.18 -4.36 14.99
CA GLU A 186 16.10 -3.54 16.19
C GLU A 186 16.17 -2.03 15.88
N LEU A 187 17.04 -1.63 14.93
CA LEU A 187 17.11 -0.23 14.46
C LEU A 187 15.77 0.26 13.90
N ARG A 188 15.05 -0.60 13.14
CA ARG A 188 13.72 -0.26 12.62
C ARG A 188 12.70 -0.16 13.73
N ASP A 189 12.74 -1.10 14.68
CA ASP A 189 11.80 -1.15 15.78
C ASP A 189 12.00 0.05 16.73
N VAL A 190 13.25 0.41 17.07
CA VAL A 190 13.55 1.61 17.86
C VAL A 190 13.14 2.88 17.10
N THR A 191 13.33 2.93 15.78
CA THR A 191 12.87 4.06 14.96
C THR A 191 11.35 4.22 15.05
N ALA A 192 10.61 3.12 14.94
CA ALA A 192 9.15 3.12 15.05
C ALA A 192 8.67 3.54 16.46
N GLU A 193 9.40 3.15 17.52
CA GLU A 193 9.10 3.59 18.89
C GLU A 193 9.32 5.09 19.09
N ILE A 194 10.38 5.67 18.51
CA ILE A 194 10.60 7.13 18.52
C ILE A 194 9.47 7.85 17.75
N GLU A 195 9.05 7.31 16.61
CA GLU A 195 7.92 7.85 15.85
C GLU A 195 6.63 7.84 16.66
N TRP A 196 6.32 6.69 17.30
CA TRP A 196 5.16 6.57 18.17
C TRP A 196 5.21 7.57 19.33
N ALA A 197 6.35 7.72 20.01
CA ALA A 197 6.53 8.68 21.10
C ALA A 197 6.25 10.10 20.62
N LYS A 198 6.75 10.50 19.46
CA LYS A 198 6.57 11.84 18.89
C LYS A 198 5.11 12.12 18.52
N VAL A 199 4.41 11.19 17.86
CA VAL A 199 2.99 11.39 17.49
C VAL A 199 2.03 11.33 18.67
N THR A 200 2.45 10.68 19.77
CA THR A 200 1.74 10.70 21.05
C THR A 200 2.19 11.85 21.97
N GLN A 201 3.05 12.75 21.47
CA GLN A 201 3.58 13.92 22.18
C GLN A 201 4.31 13.55 23.48
N THR A 202 5.00 12.41 23.47
CA THR A 202 5.79 11.91 24.59
C THR A 202 7.24 12.36 24.44
N VAL A 203 7.77 13.06 25.43
CA VAL A 203 9.19 13.44 25.46
C VAL A 203 10.08 12.27 25.89
N PRO A 204 11.39 12.26 25.59
CA PRO A 204 12.28 11.14 25.89
C PRO A 204 12.25 10.69 27.37
N ALA A 205 12.19 11.64 28.31
CA ALA A 205 12.16 11.34 29.73
C ALA A 205 10.88 10.61 30.19
N ASP A 206 9.76 10.87 29.53
CA ASP A 206 8.45 10.30 29.86
C ASP A 206 8.15 9.02 29.12
N TYR A 207 9.02 8.60 28.17
CA TYR A 207 8.80 7.44 27.32
C TYR A 207 8.52 6.15 28.12
N PRO A 208 9.29 5.79 29.17
CA PRO A 208 9.02 4.55 29.93
C PRO A 208 7.63 4.55 30.57
N ALA A 209 7.20 5.70 31.12
CA ALA A 209 5.89 5.81 31.73
C ALA A 209 4.75 5.76 30.69
N ALA A 210 4.97 6.32 29.50
CA ALA A 210 4.01 6.29 28.41
C ALA A 210 3.81 4.87 27.86
N VAL A 211 4.90 4.11 27.66
CA VAL A 211 4.87 2.70 27.24
C VAL A 211 4.07 1.86 28.25
N ALA A 212 4.33 2.03 29.54
CA ALA A 212 3.61 1.33 30.61
C ALA A 212 2.11 1.65 30.60
N ARG A 213 1.73 2.93 30.46
CA ARG A 213 0.32 3.35 30.37
C ARG A 213 -0.38 2.78 29.13
N ALA A 214 0.32 2.79 28.00
CA ALA A 214 -0.19 2.26 26.73
C ALA A 214 -0.18 0.71 26.67
N ARG A 215 0.37 0.03 27.68
CA ARG A 215 0.58 -1.42 27.68
C ARG A 215 1.27 -1.91 26.39
N ARG A 216 2.23 -1.11 25.94
CA ARG A 216 2.94 -1.34 24.68
C ARG A 216 4.11 -2.29 24.92
N ASP A 217 4.29 -3.24 24.03
CA ASP A 217 5.44 -4.18 24.05
C ASP A 217 6.61 -3.46 23.35
N ALA A 218 7.51 -2.88 24.15
CA ALA A 218 8.70 -2.21 23.63
C ALA A 218 9.73 -3.26 23.19
N PRO A 219 10.47 -3.04 22.07
CA PRO A 219 11.44 -4.01 21.58
C PRO A 219 12.67 -4.20 22.49
N ARG A 220 12.91 -3.24 23.38
CA ARG A 220 14.01 -3.24 24.37
C ARG A 220 13.55 -2.57 25.67
N ASP A 221 14.45 -2.49 26.66
CA ASP A 221 14.18 -1.75 27.88
C ASP A 221 13.70 -0.32 27.57
N PRO A 222 12.50 0.08 28.05
CA PRO A 222 11.97 1.42 27.81
C PRO A 222 12.89 2.56 28.26
N ALA A 223 13.69 2.37 29.32
CA ALA A 223 14.66 3.37 29.75
C ALA A 223 15.80 3.54 28.73
N GLU A 224 16.28 2.45 28.14
CA GLU A 224 17.29 2.46 27.09
C GLU A 224 16.75 3.16 25.84
N ILE A 225 15.51 2.85 25.41
CA ILE A 225 14.89 3.52 24.26
C ILE A 225 14.72 5.01 24.55
N GLY A 226 14.33 5.39 25.77
CA GLY A 226 14.25 6.80 26.17
C GLY A 226 15.60 7.54 26.04
N GLN A 227 16.71 6.89 26.39
CA GLN A 227 18.06 7.42 26.19
C GLN A 227 18.44 7.54 24.73
N LEU A 228 18.14 6.51 23.92
CA LEU A 228 18.36 6.54 22.47
C LEU A 228 17.54 7.66 21.80
N TYR A 229 16.31 7.86 22.23
CA TYR A 229 15.45 8.93 21.75
C TYR A 229 16.02 10.31 22.12
N ALA A 230 16.49 10.51 23.37
CA ALA A 230 17.12 11.76 23.79
C ALA A 230 18.39 12.06 22.94
N MET A 231 19.23 11.06 22.71
CA MET A 231 20.43 11.20 21.87
C MET A 231 20.07 11.49 20.41
N TYR A 232 19.03 10.86 19.89
CA TYR A 232 18.51 11.12 18.54
C TYR A 232 18.07 12.58 18.38
N GLU A 233 17.32 13.14 19.36
CA GLU A 233 16.91 14.54 19.35
C GLU A 233 18.11 15.49 19.44
N GLN A 234 19.12 15.16 20.29
CA GLN A 234 20.36 15.92 20.37
C GLN A 234 21.09 15.97 19.04
N LEU A 235 21.23 14.83 18.36
CA LEU A 235 21.86 14.73 17.03
C LEU A 235 21.16 15.56 15.96
N LYS A 236 19.82 15.60 15.98
CA LYS A 236 19.06 16.48 15.10
C LYS A 236 19.38 17.95 15.35
N GLY A 237 19.42 18.34 16.62
CA GLY A 237 19.80 19.71 17.02
C GLY A 237 21.20 20.08 16.55
N GLU A 238 22.20 19.23 16.80
CA GLU A 238 23.59 19.44 16.39
C GLU A 238 23.74 19.64 14.86
N ARG A 239 22.89 18.96 14.08
CA ARG A 239 22.93 19.01 12.61
C ARG A 239 21.97 20.00 11.99
N SER A 240 21.20 20.72 12.78
CA SER A 240 20.12 21.60 12.33
C SER A 240 19.22 20.90 11.30
N VAL A 241 18.72 19.72 11.66
CA VAL A 241 17.80 18.93 10.84
C VAL A 241 16.52 18.60 11.62
N ILE A 242 15.44 18.39 10.89
CA ILE A 242 14.14 17.96 11.43
C ILE A 242 13.69 16.67 10.75
N ASP A 243 12.92 15.86 11.46
CA ASP A 243 12.28 14.68 10.88
C ASP A 243 10.81 14.97 10.49
N PHE A 244 10.14 13.94 10.01
CA PHE A 244 8.78 14.08 9.50
C PHE A 244 7.76 14.43 10.60
N GLU A 245 7.92 13.89 11.83
CA GLU A 245 7.06 14.20 12.96
C GLU A 245 7.31 15.61 13.48
N ASP A 246 8.55 16.12 13.38
CA ASP A 246 8.87 17.50 13.77
C ASP A 246 8.07 18.53 12.97
N VAL A 247 7.73 18.23 11.72
CA VAL A 247 6.90 19.13 10.91
C VAL A 247 5.59 19.46 11.63
N LEU A 248 4.95 18.45 12.25
CA LEU A 248 3.73 18.67 13.02
C LEU A 248 4.03 19.29 14.39
N LEU A 249 5.03 18.76 15.11
CA LEU A 249 5.39 19.25 16.46
C LEU A 249 5.76 20.73 16.45
N LEU A 250 6.61 21.15 15.52
CA LEU A 250 7.03 22.54 15.40
C LEU A 250 5.88 23.45 14.94
N THR A 251 5.01 22.96 14.06
CA THR A 251 3.82 23.73 13.67
C THR A 251 2.89 23.91 14.87
N VAL A 252 2.65 22.86 15.66
CA VAL A 252 1.87 22.93 16.89
C VAL A 252 2.49 23.92 17.86
N GLY A 253 3.81 23.84 18.10
CA GLY A 253 4.52 24.78 18.99
C GLY A 253 4.37 26.24 18.54
N ILE A 254 4.61 26.54 17.25
CA ILE A 254 4.45 27.90 16.73
C ILE A 254 3.00 28.39 16.90
N LEU A 255 2.00 27.55 16.65
CA LEU A 255 0.60 27.96 16.78
C LEU A 255 0.16 28.17 18.23
N GLN A 256 0.83 27.52 19.20
CA GLN A 256 0.59 27.71 20.62
C GLN A 256 1.25 29.00 21.13
N ASP A 257 2.47 29.29 20.70
CA ASP A 257 3.25 30.40 21.21
C ASP A 257 3.01 31.73 20.48
N ARG A 258 2.59 31.66 19.19
CA ARG A 258 2.43 32.82 18.32
C ARG A 258 0.97 33.02 17.92
N HIS A 259 0.21 33.68 18.77
CA HIS A 259 -1.21 34.01 18.53
C HIS A 259 -1.42 34.74 17.20
N ASP A 260 -0.52 35.65 16.82
CA ASP A 260 -0.61 36.41 15.57
C ASP A 260 -0.53 35.49 14.32
N ILE A 261 0.29 34.44 14.38
CA ILE A 261 0.39 33.44 13.32
C ILE A 261 -0.84 32.53 13.31
N ALA A 262 -1.27 32.10 14.49
CA ALA A 262 -2.46 31.26 14.63
C ALA A 262 -3.71 31.96 14.06
N GLU A 263 -3.91 33.26 14.36
CA GLU A 263 -5.02 34.04 13.82
C GLU A 263 -4.90 34.22 12.31
N GLN A 264 -3.72 34.43 11.76
CA GLN A 264 -3.51 34.56 10.34
C GLN A 264 -3.88 33.24 9.61
N ILE A 265 -3.52 32.07 10.14
CA ILE A 265 -3.91 30.77 9.59
C ILE A 265 -5.42 30.56 9.74
N ARG A 266 -6.00 30.91 10.87
CA ARG A 266 -7.43 30.82 11.13
C ARG A 266 -8.25 31.77 10.24
N SER A 267 -7.76 32.93 9.92
CA SER A 267 -8.43 33.83 8.97
C SER A 267 -8.42 33.27 7.54
N GLN A 268 -7.36 32.56 7.17
CA GLN A 268 -7.24 31.91 5.86
C GLN A 268 -8.15 30.67 5.75
N TYR A 269 -8.05 29.74 6.74
CA TYR A 269 -8.81 28.49 6.72
C TYR A 269 -9.93 28.53 7.77
N GLN A 270 -11.15 28.60 7.27
CA GLN A 270 -12.34 28.75 8.13
C GLN A 270 -13.17 27.46 8.21
N HIS A 271 -13.05 26.60 7.20
CA HIS A 271 -13.83 25.37 7.07
C HIS A 271 -12.90 24.18 6.90
N PHE A 272 -13.06 23.18 7.76
CA PHE A 272 -12.24 21.98 7.76
C PHE A 272 -13.06 20.76 7.39
N VAL A 273 -12.49 19.92 6.52
CA VAL A 273 -13.03 18.60 6.21
C VAL A 273 -11.92 17.58 6.38
N VAL A 274 -12.12 16.58 7.23
CA VAL A 274 -11.11 15.57 7.55
C VAL A 274 -11.61 14.19 7.11
N ASP A 275 -10.92 13.60 6.16
CA ASP A 275 -11.17 12.22 5.69
C ASP A 275 -10.33 11.22 6.51
N GLU A 276 -10.80 9.98 6.61
CA GLU A 276 -10.19 8.90 7.38
C GLU A 276 -9.91 9.29 8.86
N TYR A 277 -10.86 9.97 9.49
CA TYR A 277 -10.68 10.56 10.83
C TYR A 277 -10.39 9.52 11.92
N GLN A 278 -10.71 8.26 11.72
CA GLN A 278 -10.37 7.15 12.62
C GLN A 278 -8.87 6.84 12.69
N ASP A 279 -8.07 7.35 11.75
CA ASP A 279 -6.61 7.15 11.71
C ASP A 279 -5.83 8.37 12.20
N VAL A 280 -6.51 9.40 12.69
CA VAL A 280 -5.86 10.63 13.18
C VAL A 280 -5.12 10.34 14.48
N SER A 281 -3.83 10.73 14.53
CA SER A 281 -3.01 10.63 15.75
C SER A 281 -3.29 11.77 16.72
N PRO A 282 -2.93 11.65 18.03
CA PRO A 282 -3.07 12.74 19.00
C PRO A 282 -2.40 14.05 18.55
N LEU A 283 -1.23 13.97 17.91
CA LEU A 283 -0.52 15.16 17.41
C LEU A 283 -1.28 15.83 16.26
N GLN A 284 -1.84 15.04 15.33
CA GLN A 284 -2.67 15.56 14.24
C GLN A 284 -3.97 16.16 14.76
N GLN A 285 -4.57 15.54 15.75
CA GLN A 285 -5.77 16.08 16.43
C GLN A 285 -5.46 17.41 17.10
N ARG A 286 -4.33 17.51 17.81
CA ARG A 286 -3.90 18.76 18.43
C ARG A 286 -3.69 19.88 17.42
N LEU A 287 -3.08 19.56 16.27
CA LEU A 287 -2.91 20.52 15.18
C LEU A 287 -4.25 20.98 14.60
N LEU A 288 -5.20 20.06 14.41
CA LEU A 288 -6.55 20.37 13.93
C LEU A 288 -7.30 21.31 14.92
N GLU A 289 -7.20 21.06 16.20
CA GLU A 289 -7.78 21.92 17.25
C GLU A 289 -7.19 23.33 17.22
N LEU A 290 -5.88 23.46 17.03
CA LEU A 290 -5.22 24.76 16.91
C LEU A 290 -5.62 25.51 15.64
N TRP A 291 -5.79 24.80 14.53
CA TRP A 291 -6.31 25.38 13.29
C TRP A 291 -7.77 25.83 13.45
N LEU A 292 -8.59 25.00 14.08
CA LEU A 292 -10.02 25.28 14.28
C LEU A 292 -10.23 26.45 15.25
N GLY A 293 -9.48 26.47 16.37
CA GLY A 293 -9.70 27.42 17.47
C GLY A 293 -11.07 27.22 18.09
N GLU A 294 -11.79 28.31 18.35
CA GLU A 294 -13.13 28.28 18.95
C GLU A 294 -14.26 28.04 17.92
N ARG A 295 -13.92 27.89 16.66
CA ARG A 295 -14.91 27.71 15.60
C ARG A 295 -15.39 26.26 15.57
N ASP A 296 -16.55 26.05 14.97
CA ASP A 296 -17.21 24.75 14.90
C ASP A 296 -17.45 24.23 13.46
N SER A 297 -16.91 24.95 12.44
CA SER A 297 -17.05 24.52 11.05
C SER A 297 -16.06 23.39 10.72
N LEU A 298 -16.39 22.19 11.19
CA LEU A 298 -15.62 20.97 11.05
C LEU A 298 -16.51 19.84 10.56
N CYS A 299 -16.14 19.22 9.45
CA CYS A 299 -16.74 17.97 8.98
C CYS A 299 -15.71 16.86 9.05
N VAL A 300 -16.00 15.80 9.78
CA VAL A 300 -15.14 14.60 9.85
C VAL A 300 -15.86 13.41 9.22
N VAL A 301 -15.11 12.55 8.53
CA VAL A 301 -15.64 11.28 8.02
C VAL A 301 -14.70 10.14 8.38
N GLY A 302 -15.26 9.03 8.81
CA GLY A 302 -14.46 7.87 9.21
C GLY A 302 -15.28 6.62 9.47
N ASP A 303 -14.56 5.53 9.66
CA ASP A 303 -15.08 4.22 10.03
C ASP A 303 -14.20 3.60 11.12
N ALA A 304 -14.69 3.53 12.34
CA ALA A 304 -13.96 2.93 13.46
C ALA A 304 -13.60 1.44 13.20
N SER A 305 -14.37 0.75 12.35
CA SER A 305 -14.08 -0.63 11.94
C SER A 305 -12.91 -0.73 10.93
N GLN A 306 -12.37 0.39 10.45
CA GLN A 306 -11.20 0.44 9.58
C GLN A 306 -9.94 1.02 10.25
N THR A 307 -9.95 1.18 11.59
CA THR A 307 -8.74 1.58 12.34
C THR A 307 -7.78 0.40 12.44
N ILE A 308 -6.67 0.48 11.71
CA ILE A 308 -5.65 -0.58 11.61
C ILE A 308 -4.22 -0.05 11.73
N TYR A 309 -4.03 1.16 12.26
CA TYR A 309 -2.74 1.82 12.44
C TYR A 309 -2.50 2.25 13.89
N SER A 310 -3.07 1.55 14.88
CA SER A 310 -2.88 1.90 16.28
C SER A 310 -1.42 1.77 16.72
N PHE A 311 -0.66 0.87 16.10
CA PHE A 311 0.77 0.72 16.35
C PHE A 311 1.59 1.97 15.98
N THR A 312 1.08 2.85 15.10
CA THR A 312 1.67 4.16 14.77
C THR A 312 1.12 5.31 15.62
N GLY A 313 0.26 5.03 16.60
CA GLY A 313 -0.36 6.04 17.46
C GLY A 313 -1.72 6.56 16.96
N ALA A 314 -2.29 6.01 15.90
CA ALA A 314 -3.66 6.33 15.50
C ALA A 314 -4.67 5.79 16.52
N THR A 315 -5.76 6.52 16.75
CA THR A 315 -6.84 6.08 17.66
C THR A 315 -8.21 6.39 17.08
N PRO A 316 -9.18 5.45 17.16
CA PRO A 316 -10.55 5.71 16.79
C PRO A 316 -11.29 6.63 17.78
N ASP A 317 -10.72 6.88 18.97
CA ASP A 317 -11.40 7.62 20.04
C ASP A 317 -11.81 9.02 19.61
N HIS A 318 -11.01 9.66 18.75
CA HIS A 318 -11.37 10.99 18.22
C HIS A 318 -12.70 10.97 17.45
N LEU A 319 -12.96 9.89 16.69
CA LEU A 319 -14.21 9.69 15.96
C LEU A 319 -15.34 9.26 16.91
N LEU A 320 -15.06 8.32 17.81
CA LEU A 320 -16.06 7.78 18.75
C LEU A 320 -16.55 8.82 19.75
N ASP A 321 -15.65 9.71 20.22
CA ASP A 321 -15.95 10.79 21.15
C ASP A 321 -16.38 12.10 20.48
N PHE A 322 -16.52 12.11 19.15
CA PHE A 322 -16.81 13.34 18.43
C PHE A 322 -18.07 14.04 18.93
N ARG A 323 -19.15 13.29 19.17
CA ARG A 323 -20.41 13.82 19.69
C ARG A 323 -20.31 14.32 21.15
N VAL A 324 -19.41 13.75 21.94
CA VAL A 324 -19.15 14.20 23.32
C VAL A 324 -18.44 15.55 23.29
N ARG A 325 -17.45 15.70 22.39
CA ARG A 325 -16.70 16.96 22.21
C ARG A 325 -17.51 18.04 21.48
N HIS A 326 -18.41 17.64 20.61
CA HIS A 326 -19.28 18.52 19.82
C HIS A 326 -20.75 18.12 20.00
N PRO A 327 -21.40 18.51 21.13
CA PRO A 327 -22.77 18.06 21.46
C PRO A 327 -23.83 18.46 20.41
N ARG A 328 -23.57 19.54 19.64
CA ARG A 328 -24.46 20.02 18.57
C ARG A 328 -24.15 19.43 17.20
N ALA A 329 -23.27 18.43 17.13
CA ALA A 329 -22.87 17.84 15.86
C ALA A 329 -24.02 17.14 15.15
N THR A 330 -24.15 17.37 13.86
CA THR A 330 -24.95 16.55 12.95
C THR A 330 -24.20 15.23 12.72
N VAL A 331 -24.86 14.10 13.01
CA VAL A 331 -24.24 12.77 12.81
C VAL A 331 -25.03 12.04 11.73
N VAL A 332 -24.37 11.74 10.63
CA VAL A 332 -24.95 11.01 9.49
C VAL A 332 -24.27 9.66 9.34
N LYS A 333 -25.04 8.59 9.10
CA LYS A 333 -24.53 7.24 8.91
C LYS A 333 -24.67 6.82 7.44
N LEU A 334 -23.56 6.56 6.77
CA LEU A 334 -23.56 6.02 5.41
C LEU A 334 -23.39 4.49 5.50
N VAL A 335 -24.42 3.77 5.11
CA VAL A 335 -24.48 2.30 5.20
C VAL A 335 -24.68 1.61 3.84
N ARG A 336 -25.06 2.36 2.79
CA ARG A 336 -25.27 1.82 1.45
C ARG A 336 -23.92 1.58 0.77
N ASP A 337 -23.56 0.30 0.59
CA ASP A 337 -22.32 -0.12 -0.06
C ASP A 337 -22.52 -0.23 -1.57
N TYR A 338 -21.81 0.59 -2.33
CA TYR A 338 -21.79 0.62 -3.80
C TYR A 338 -20.62 -0.17 -4.41
N ARG A 339 -19.74 -0.70 -3.56
CA ARG A 339 -18.51 -1.39 -3.98
C ARG A 339 -18.75 -2.88 -4.15
N SER A 340 -19.27 -3.52 -3.11
CA SER A 340 -19.23 -4.97 -2.96
C SER A 340 -20.58 -5.63 -3.18
N THR A 341 -20.56 -6.85 -3.70
CA THR A 341 -21.77 -7.67 -3.86
C THR A 341 -22.39 -8.02 -2.49
N PRO A 342 -23.70 -8.35 -2.43
CA PRO A 342 -24.37 -8.74 -1.18
C PRO A 342 -23.65 -9.86 -0.42
N GLN A 343 -23.06 -10.83 -1.11
CA GLN A 343 -22.35 -11.95 -0.50
C GLN A 343 -21.09 -11.49 0.25
N VAL A 344 -20.30 -10.59 -0.36
CA VAL A 344 -19.12 -10.00 0.28
C VAL A 344 -19.53 -9.13 1.47
N VAL A 345 -20.58 -8.32 1.34
CA VAL A 345 -21.13 -7.47 2.41
C VAL A 345 -21.64 -8.31 3.56
N HIS A 346 -22.34 -9.43 3.28
CA HIS A 346 -22.83 -10.33 4.31
C HIS A 346 -21.68 -10.91 5.15
N LEU A 347 -20.60 -11.34 4.50
CA LEU A 347 -19.41 -11.82 5.20
C LEU A 347 -18.75 -10.71 6.04
N ALA A 348 -18.63 -9.50 5.50
CA ALA A 348 -18.06 -8.35 6.21
C ALA A 348 -18.88 -7.99 7.47
N ASN A 349 -20.20 -7.94 7.36
CA ASN A 349 -21.11 -7.74 8.50
C ASN A 349 -20.99 -8.86 9.52
N GLY A 350 -20.97 -10.12 9.06
CA GLY A 350 -20.79 -11.29 9.92
C GLY A 350 -19.50 -11.27 10.74
N LEU A 351 -18.41 -10.78 10.12
CA LEU A 351 -17.12 -10.62 10.79
C LEU A 351 -17.18 -9.56 11.90
N LEU A 352 -17.81 -8.40 11.63
CA LEU A 352 -17.99 -7.33 12.61
C LEU A 352 -19.01 -7.67 13.71
N ASN A 353 -19.98 -8.53 13.44
CA ASN A 353 -20.93 -8.97 14.46
C ASN A 353 -20.28 -9.82 15.57
N GLN A 354 -19.09 -10.36 15.31
CA GLN A 354 -18.30 -11.06 16.31
C GLN A 354 -17.29 -10.14 17.04
N ALA A 355 -17.16 -8.87 16.62
CA ALA A 355 -16.27 -7.90 17.22
C ALA A 355 -16.69 -7.52 18.64
N ARG A 356 -15.72 -7.12 19.47
CA ARG A 356 -15.92 -6.73 20.85
C ARG A 356 -15.29 -5.36 21.11
N GLY A 357 -15.63 -4.79 22.27
CA GLY A 357 -15.07 -3.51 22.72
C GLY A 357 -15.78 -2.32 22.10
N ARG A 358 -15.34 -1.12 22.47
CA ARG A 358 -16.00 0.15 22.19
C ARG A 358 -16.24 0.44 20.70
N ALA A 359 -15.28 0.08 19.83
CA ALA A 359 -15.46 0.26 18.39
C ALA A 359 -16.58 -0.63 17.82
N ALA A 360 -16.83 -1.79 18.41
CA ALA A 360 -17.89 -2.69 18.00
C ALA A 360 -19.29 -2.12 18.27
N ASP A 361 -19.46 -1.30 19.31
CA ASP A 361 -20.75 -0.66 19.64
C ASP A 361 -21.15 0.39 18.61
N HIS A 362 -20.18 0.87 17.81
CA HIS A 362 -20.36 1.87 16.75
C HIS A 362 -20.29 1.28 15.34
N ARG A 363 -20.32 -0.08 15.23
CA ARG A 363 -20.27 -0.73 13.93
C ARG A 363 -21.46 -0.32 13.07
N LEU A 364 -21.21 -0.26 11.78
CA LEU A 364 -22.24 -0.02 10.76
C LEU A 364 -22.60 -1.34 10.09
N GLU A 365 -23.89 -1.61 9.97
CA GLU A 365 -24.37 -2.71 9.16
C GLU A 365 -24.50 -2.25 7.71
N LEU A 366 -23.65 -2.78 6.84
CA LEU A 366 -23.62 -2.40 5.43
C LEU A 366 -24.75 -3.06 4.64
N ILE A 367 -25.28 -2.31 3.67
CA ILE A 367 -26.35 -2.74 2.75
C ILE A 367 -25.85 -2.59 1.33
N SER A 368 -25.54 -3.70 0.66
CA SER A 368 -25.08 -3.66 -0.72
C SER A 368 -26.14 -3.06 -1.66
N GLN A 369 -25.66 -2.23 -2.58
CA GLN A 369 -26.48 -1.66 -3.67
C GLN A 369 -26.16 -2.32 -5.01
N ARG A 370 -25.34 -3.38 -5.03
CA ARG A 370 -25.00 -4.16 -6.22
C ARG A 370 -25.89 -5.38 -6.35
N GLU A 371 -25.96 -5.90 -7.57
CA GLU A 371 -26.58 -7.19 -7.85
C GLU A 371 -25.82 -8.32 -7.15
N ALA A 372 -26.50 -9.44 -6.92
CA ALA A 372 -25.92 -10.62 -6.32
C ALA A 372 -24.75 -11.16 -7.17
N GLY A 373 -23.66 -11.47 -6.51
CA GLY A 373 -22.46 -12.05 -7.09
C GLY A 373 -22.23 -13.50 -6.62
N PRO A 374 -21.05 -14.05 -6.89
CA PRO A 374 -20.69 -15.39 -6.44
C PRO A 374 -20.50 -15.41 -4.91
N GLU A 375 -20.74 -16.58 -4.33
CA GLU A 375 -20.46 -16.83 -2.92
C GLU A 375 -18.95 -16.79 -2.65
N PRO A 376 -18.50 -16.28 -1.47
CA PRO A 376 -17.12 -16.34 -1.05
C PRO A 376 -16.61 -17.78 -1.00
N VAL A 377 -15.42 -18.00 -1.57
CA VAL A 377 -14.80 -19.33 -1.61
C VAL A 377 -13.91 -19.53 -0.40
N TYR A 378 -14.06 -20.66 0.28
CA TYR A 378 -13.20 -21.09 1.38
C TYR A 378 -12.36 -22.28 0.93
N ALA A 379 -11.02 -22.14 0.98
CA ALA A 379 -10.12 -23.15 0.48
C ALA A 379 -9.09 -23.56 1.54
N GLU A 380 -9.04 -24.87 1.83
CA GLU A 380 -8.07 -25.46 2.74
C GLU A 380 -7.02 -26.25 1.93
N TYR A 381 -5.74 -26.08 2.28
CA TYR A 381 -4.63 -26.74 1.61
C TYR A 381 -3.74 -27.47 2.61
N GLY A 382 -3.03 -28.50 2.14
CA GLY A 382 -2.15 -29.29 2.99
C GLY A 382 -0.94 -28.49 3.50
N ASP A 383 -0.42 -27.59 2.67
CA ASP A 383 0.76 -26.77 2.97
C ASP A 383 0.75 -25.43 2.21
N GLU A 384 1.66 -24.50 2.59
CA GLU A 384 1.75 -23.17 1.99
C GLU A 384 2.05 -23.19 0.46
N PRO A 385 2.98 -24.03 -0.05
CA PRO A 385 3.16 -24.14 -1.49
C PRO A 385 1.90 -24.57 -2.25
N ALA A 386 1.16 -25.56 -1.71
CA ALA A 386 -0.10 -26.00 -2.32
C ALA A 386 -1.17 -24.90 -2.28
N GLU A 387 -1.20 -24.08 -1.22
CA GLU A 387 -2.06 -22.90 -1.13
C GLU A 387 -1.69 -21.87 -2.21
N ALA A 388 -0.42 -21.59 -2.40
CA ALA A 388 0.06 -20.64 -3.39
C ALA A 388 -0.22 -21.12 -4.83
N GLU A 389 0.05 -22.39 -5.14
CA GLU A 389 -0.26 -23.00 -6.43
C GLU A 389 -1.78 -23.01 -6.71
N GLY A 390 -2.58 -23.33 -5.70
CA GLY A 390 -4.04 -23.32 -5.78
C GLY A 390 -4.58 -21.91 -6.01
N THR A 391 -3.97 -20.90 -5.37
CA THR A 391 -4.28 -19.48 -5.56
C THR A 391 -3.93 -19.04 -6.98
N ALA A 392 -2.70 -19.31 -7.45
CA ALA A 392 -2.26 -18.95 -8.79
C ALA A 392 -3.13 -19.58 -9.89
N ARG A 393 -3.57 -20.83 -9.69
CA ARG A 393 -4.49 -21.53 -10.61
C ARG A 393 -5.83 -20.81 -10.67
N ARG A 394 -6.44 -20.47 -9.53
CA ARG A 394 -7.73 -19.75 -9.49
C ARG A 394 -7.60 -18.34 -10.09
N VAL A 395 -6.50 -17.65 -9.86
CA VAL A 395 -6.20 -16.36 -10.48
C VAL A 395 -6.19 -16.49 -12.00
N ARG A 396 -5.50 -17.51 -12.54
CA ARG A 396 -5.46 -17.78 -13.98
C ARG A 396 -6.85 -18.10 -14.54
N ASP A 397 -7.65 -18.88 -13.81
CA ASP A 397 -9.02 -19.23 -14.20
C ASP A 397 -9.91 -17.97 -14.28
N LEU A 398 -9.78 -17.02 -13.35
CA LEU A 398 -10.50 -15.74 -13.38
C LEU A 398 -10.03 -14.85 -14.53
N ILE A 399 -8.72 -14.81 -14.82
CA ILE A 399 -8.20 -14.08 -15.99
C ILE A 399 -8.75 -14.69 -17.28
N ALA A 400 -8.79 -16.01 -17.40
CA ALA A 400 -9.38 -16.71 -18.53
C ALA A 400 -10.89 -16.46 -18.66
N ALA A 401 -11.58 -16.25 -17.55
CA ALA A 401 -13.00 -15.85 -17.49
C ALA A 401 -13.24 -14.36 -17.81
N GLY A 402 -12.19 -13.57 -18.06
CA GLY A 402 -12.27 -12.17 -18.47
C GLY A 402 -12.05 -11.13 -17.37
N VAL A 403 -11.67 -11.53 -16.15
CA VAL A 403 -11.30 -10.57 -15.10
C VAL A 403 -9.89 -10.01 -15.41
N PRO A 404 -9.73 -8.69 -15.56
CA PRO A 404 -8.41 -8.12 -15.83
C PRO A 404 -7.42 -8.42 -14.69
N ALA A 405 -6.18 -8.78 -15.02
CA ALA A 405 -5.16 -9.09 -14.01
C ALA A 405 -4.94 -7.93 -13.01
N GLY A 406 -5.02 -6.67 -13.47
CA GLY A 406 -4.91 -5.49 -12.63
C GLY A 406 -6.07 -5.32 -11.62
N GLU A 407 -7.19 -6.01 -11.85
CA GLU A 407 -8.37 -6.03 -10.97
C GLU A 407 -8.39 -7.28 -10.06
N ILE A 408 -7.24 -7.94 -9.90
CA ILE A 408 -7.05 -9.07 -8.99
C ILE A 408 -5.98 -8.74 -7.96
N ALA A 409 -6.24 -9.08 -6.69
CA ALA A 409 -5.26 -8.94 -5.63
C ALA A 409 -5.14 -10.22 -4.79
N VAL A 410 -3.89 -10.53 -4.39
CA VAL A 410 -3.57 -11.52 -3.36
C VAL A 410 -3.04 -10.78 -2.15
N LEU A 411 -3.77 -10.87 -1.04
CA LEU A 411 -3.52 -10.11 0.17
C LEU A 411 -3.12 -11.04 1.30
N TYR A 412 -2.00 -10.72 1.94
CA TYR A 412 -1.42 -11.50 3.04
C TYR A 412 -1.17 -10.62 4.27
N ARG A 413 -0.89 -11.25 5.43
CA ARG A 413 -0.70 -10.51 6.69
C ARG A 413 0.68 -9.87 6.80
N ILE A 414 1.74 -10.54 6.38
CA ILE A 414 3.13 -10.06 6.47
C ILE A 414 3.84 -10.20 5.13
N ASN A 415 4.74 -9.28 4.81
CA ASN A 415 5.47 -9.25 3.54
C ASN A 415 6.29 -10.53 3.26
N ALA A 416 6.75 -11.21 4.31
CA ALA A 416 7.49 -12.48 4.14
C ALA A 416 6.66 -13.61 3.50
N GLN A 417 5.33 -13.46 3.41
CA GLN A 417 4.47 -14.42 2.73
C GLN A 417 4.46 -14.22 1.20
N SER A 418 4.92 -13.07 0.69
CA SER A 418 4.86 -12.79 -0.75
C SER A 418 5.66 -13.77 -1.59
N GLU A 419 6.82 -14.22 -1.12
CA GLU A 419 7.78 -15.04 -1.87
C GLU A 419 7.13 -16.31 -2.50
N VAL A 420 6.33 -17.03 -1.73
CA VAL A 420 5.69 -18.26 -2.21
C VAL A 420 4.62 -17.98 -3.27
N TYR A 421 3.91 -16.85 -3.15
CA TYR A 421 2.88 -16.45 -4.14
C TYR A 421 3.51 -15.83 -5.39
N GLU A 422 4.61 -15.10 -5.25
CA GLU A 422 5.39 -14.58 -6.38
C GLU A 422 5.88 -15.75 -7.26
N GLN A 423 6.46 -16.78 -6.63
CA GLN A 423 6.92 -17.96 -7.34
C GLN A 423 5.76 -18.70 -8.02
N ALA A 424 4.65 -18.91 -7.32
CA ALA A 424 3.50 -19.63 -7.86
C ALA A 424 2.84 -18.90 -9.04
N LEU A 425 2.74 -17.56 -8.98
CA LEU A 425 2.22 -16.74 -10.08
C LEU A 425 3.18 -16.75 -11.28
N ALA A 426 4.48 -16.66 -11.04
CA ALA A 426 5.50 -16.74 -12.07
C ALA A 426 5.45 -18.11 -12.79
N ASP A 427 5.39 -19.22 -12.04
CA ASP A 427 5.26 -20.59 -12.59
C ASP A 427 3.96 -20.78 -13.37
N ALA A 428 2.90 -20.09 -13.00
CA ALA A 428 1.62 -20.08 -13.72
C ALA A 428 1.60 -19.13 -14.93
N GLY A 429 2.68 -18.36 -15.19
CA GLY A 429 2.75 -17.37 -16.27
C GLY A 429 1.86 -16.15 -16.06
N VAL A 430 1.50 -15.83 -14.81
CA VAL A 430 0.63 -14.71 -14.45
C VAL A 430 1.48 -13.50 -14.10
N PRO A 431 1.33 -12.35 -14.78
CA PRO A 431 2.04 -11.13 -14.41
C PRO A 431 1.54 -10.60 -13.07
N TYR A 432 2.45 -10.16 -12.21
CA TYR A 432 2.12 -9.60 -10.90
C TYR A 432 2.95 -8.36 -10.58
N GLN A 433 2.49 -7.59 -9.59
CA GLN A 433 3.19 -6.44 -9.02
C GLN A 433 3.15 -6.50 -7.49
N LEU A 434 4.27 -6.19 -6.86
CA LEU A 434 4.35 -6.03 -5.40
C LEU A 434 3.95 -4.60 -5.01
N ARG A 435 3.04 -4.47 -4.02
CA ARG A 435 2.77 -3.20 -3.36
C ARG A 435 3.27 -3.20 -1.92
N GLY A 436 3.93 -2.09 -1.55
CA GLY A 436 4.59 -1.97 -0.24
C GLY A 436 6.08 -2.31 -0.27
N ALA A 437 6.61 -2.72 -1.44
CA ALA A 437 8.02 -2.70 -1.77
C ALA A 437 8.44 -1.30 -2.25
N GLU A 438 9.58 -1.16 -2.90
CA GLU A 438 10.12 0.11 -3.38
C GLU A 438 9.07 0.91 -4.19
N ARG A 439 8.89 2.19 -3.85
CA ARG A 439 7.88 3.05 -4.47
C ARG A 439 8.18 3.22 -5.96
N PHE A 440 7.15 3.24 -6.80
CA PHE A 440 7.30 3.28 -8.26
C PHE A 440 8.29 4.34 -8.75
N PHE A 441 8.13 5.59 -8.30
CA PHE A 441 9.02 6.70 -8.71
C PHE A 441 10.39 6.69 -8.02
N GLU A 442 10.60 5.85 -7.03
CA GLU A 442 11.89 5.63 -6.35
C GLU A 442 12.70 4.52 -7.03
N ARG A 443 12.09 3.69 -7.87
CA ARG A 443 12.77 2.64 -8.63
C ARG A 443 13.83 3.24 -9.53
N GLN A 444 14.98 2.58 -9.60
CA GLN A 444 16.13 3.07 -10.34
C GLN A 444 15.80 3.36 -11.81
N GLU A 445 15.15 2.41 -12.49
CA GLU A 445 14.77 2.52 -13.90
C GLU A 445 13.78 3.65 -14.16
N VAL A 446 12.87 3.92 -13.24
CA VAL A 446 11.86 5.01 -13.36
C VAL A 446 12.54 6.36 -13.15
N ARG A 447 13.49 6.45 -12.23
CA ARG A 447 14.28 7.67 -11.99
C ARG A 447 15.16 8.00 -13.18
N GLU A 448 15.83 7.00 -13.76
CA GLU A 448 16.65 7.13 -14.97
C GLU A 448 15.79 7.58 -16.17
N ALA A 449 14.64 6.94 -16.39
CA ALA A 449 13.70 7.32 -17.44
C ALA A 449 13.15 8.75 -17.24
N GLY A 450 12.77 9.11 -16.01
CA GLY A 450 12.32 10.46 -15.67
C GLY A 450 13.40 11.52 -15.90
N ALA A 451 14.66 11.20 -15.61
CA ALA A 451 15.78 12.09 -15.91
C ALA A 451 16.01 12.26 -17.43
N ALA A 452 15.89 11.16 -18.20
CA ALA A 452 15.99 11.20 -19.65
C ALA A 452 14.84 12.01 -20.28
N LEU A 453 13.60 11.82 -19.83
CA LEU A 453 12.45 12.63 -20.29
C LEU A 453 12.60 14.12 -19.97
N ARG A 454 13.12 14.47 -18.78
CA ARG A 454 13.44 15.86 -18.44
C ARG A 454 14.55 16.43 -19.32
N GLY A 455 15.55 15.62 -19.67
CA GLY A 455 16.59 15.97 -20.64
C GLY A 455 15.98 16.30 -22.00
N ALA A 456 15.24 15.36 -22.58
CA ALA A 456 14.58 15.53 -23.88
C ALA A 456 13.61 16.72 -23.92
N ALA A 457 12.84 16.95 -22.84
CA ALA A 457 11.94 18.09 -22.73
C ALA A 457 12.68 19.45 -22.74
N ARG A 458 13.93 19.52 -22.24
CA ARG A 458 14.76 20.74 -22.22
C ARG A 458 15.40 21.03 -23.56
N PHE A 459 15.81 20.00 -24.30
CA PHE A 459 16.50 20.15 -25.58
C PHE A 459 15.52 20.29 -26.77
N GLY A 460 14.24 19.90 -26.59
CA GLY A 460 13.17 20.05 -27.57
C GLY A 460 13.45 19.35 -28.90
N ALA A 461 12.99 19.93 -30.00
CA ALA A 461 13.11 19.38 -31.35
C ALA A 461 14.58 19.22 -31.87
N ASN A 462 15.57 19.69 -31.12
CA ASN A 462 16.99 19.49 -31.44
C ASN A 462 17.59 18.21 -30.83
N ASP A 463 16.79 17.40 -30.14
CA ASP A 463 17.28 16.14 -29.59
C ASP A 463 17.17 15.04 -30.65
N SER A 464 18.30 14.48 -31.07
CA SER A 464 18.39 13.41 -32.05
C SER A 464 17.60 12.15 -31.65
N LEU A 465 17.25 12.00 -30.37
CA LEU A 465 16.40 10.91 -29.87
C LEU A 465 14.92 11.08 -30.25
N LEU A 466 14.51 12.29 -30.65
CA LEU A 466 13.13 12.61 -31.02
C LEU A 466 12.90 12.68 -32.54
N ASP A 467 13.95 12.43 -33.35
CA ASP A 467 13.86 12.45 -34.79
C ASP A 467 12.79 11.44 -35.30
N GLY A 468 11.74 11.95 -35.96
CA GLY A 468 10.65 11.15 -36.49
C GLY A 468 9.53 10.81 -35.49
N ALA A 469 9.50 11.42 -34.30
CA ALA A 469 8.43 11.26 -33.32
C ALA A 469 7.45 12.45 -33.40
N ASP A 470 6.31 12.27 -34.10
CA ASP A 470 5.37 13.33 -34.42
C ASP A 470 4.40 13.71 -33.28
N ASP A 471 4.26 12.85 -32.28
CA ASP A 471 3.35 13.07 -31.14
C ASP A 471 4.00 12.75 -29.80
N LEU A 472 3.40 13.21 -28.70
CA LEU A 472 3.89 13.00 -27.35
C LEU A 472 4.13 11.52 -27.00
N PRO A 473 3.21 10.58 -27.29
CA PRO A 473 3.44 9.15 -27.06
C PRO A 473 4.64 8.60 -27.82
N ALA A 474 4.85 8.98 -29.06
CA ALA A 474 6.00 8.55 -29.86
C ALA A 474 7.31 9.09 -29.31
N GLN A 475 7.36 10.37 -28.91
CA GLN A 475 8.51 10.99 -28.24
C GLN A 475 8.90 10.26 -26.97
N VAL A 476 7.92 9.94 -26.11
CA VAL A 476 8.17 9.19 -24.89
C VAL A 476 8.70 7.80 -25.18
N ARG A 477 8.10 7.06 -26.12
CA ARG A 477 8.60 5.72 -26.52
C ARG A 477 10.01 5.77 -27.09
N ALA A 478 10.36 6.79 -27.86
CA ALA A 478 11.72 6.98 -28.37
C ALA A 478 12.73 7.13 -27.21
N VAL A 479 12.44 8.00 -26.22
CA VAL A 479 13.28 8.18 -25.04
C VAL A 479 13.38 6.90 -24.22
N LEU A 480 12.27 6.19 -23.99
CA LEU A 480 12.23 4.94 -23.22
C LEU A 480 12.97 3.80 -23.92
N SER A 481 12.97 3.77 -25.27
CA SER A 481 13.75 2.80 -26.03
C SER A 481 15.26 2.96 -25.79
N GLY A 482 15.73 4.18 -25.63
CA GLY A 482 17.11 4.48 -25.20
C GLY A 482 17.41 4.00 -23.77
N GLN A 483 16.39 3.72 -22.97
CA GLN A 483 16.49 3.16 -21.62
C GLN A 483 16.25 1.63 -21.58
N GLY A 484 16.17 0.97 -22.74
CA GLY A 484 16.00 -0.47 -22.86
C GLY A 484 14.54 -0.96 -22.86
N TRP A 485 13.58 -0.07 -23.08
CA TRP A 485 12.19 -0.45 -23.32
C TRP A 485 11.99 -0.89 -24.79
N SER A 486 11.11 -1.87 -24.99
CA SER A 486 10.68 -2.35 -26.31
C SER A 486 9.17 -2.50 -26.34
N SER A 487 8.57 -2.46 -27.55
CA SER A 487 7.12 -2.66 -27.73
C SER A 487 6.66 -4.07 -27.31
N GLU A 488 7.55 -5.07 -27.47
CA GLU A 488 7.29 -6.43 -27.03
C GLU A 488 7.96 -6.71 -25.68
N PRO A 489 7.26 -7.43 -24.78
CA PRO A 489 7.82 -7.78 -23.50
C PRO A 489 8.95 -8.80 -23.65
N PRO A 490 10.04 -8.72 -22.84
CA PRO A 490 11.11 -9.70 -22.86
C PRO A 490 10.59 -11.10 -22.47
N ALA A 491 11.09 -12.12 -23.17
CA ALA A 491 10.77 -13.53 -22.88
C ALA A 491 11.51 -13.95 -21.60
N GLY A 492 10.90 -13.79 -20.45
CA GLY A 492 11.48 -14.19 -19.15
C GLY A 492 10.79 -13.49 -17.98
N SER A 493 10.98 -14.06 -16.80
CA SER A 493 10.56 -13.46 -15.51
C SER A 493 11.77 -12.90 -14.79
N GLY A 494 11.55 -12.01 -13.78
CA GLY A 494 12.60 -11.44 -12.95
C GLY A 494 12.92 -9.99 -13.28
N ALA A 495 14.07 -9.50 -12.80
CA ALA A 495 14.43 -8.07 -12.80
C ALA A 495 14.37 -7.40 -14.18
N VAL A 496 14.65 -8.10 -15.26
CA VAL A 496 14.56 -7.58 -16.63
C VAL A 496 13.11 -7.31 -17.00
N ARG A 497 12.21 -8.24 -16.64
CA ARG A 497 10.77 -8.09 -16.85
C ARG A 497 10.20 -6.97 -15.98
N ASP A 498 10.58 -6.90 -14.73
CA ASP A 498 10.12 -5.84 -13.79
C ASP A 498 10.55 -4.45 -14.28
N ARG A 499 11.80 -4.34 -14.76
CA ARG A 499 12.30 -3.09 -15.38
C ARG A 499 11.46 -2.73 -16.62
N TRP A 500 11.23 -3.68 -17.52
CA TRP A 500 10.42 -3.47 -18.70
C TRP A 500 8.99 -3.03 -18.34
N GLU A 501 8.36 -3.67 -17.35
CA GLU A 501 7.00 -3.34 -16.88
C GLU A 501 6.91 -1.95 -16.28
N SER A 502 7.95 -1.52 -15.55
CA SER A 502 8.04 -0.16 -15.01
C SER A 502 8.09 0.88 -16.13
N LEU A 503 8.90 0.65 -17.16
CA LEU A 503 9.02 1.53 -18.33
C LEU A 503 7.76 1.51 -19.20
N ALA A 504 7.14 0.34 -19.40
CA ALA A 504 5.86 0.19 -20.10
C ALA A 504 4.72 0.93 -19.39
N ALA A 505 4.77 1.01 -18.06
CA ALA A 505 3.82 1.81 -17.28
C ALA A 505 3.97 3.31 -17.53
N LEU A 506 5.19 3.81 -17.71
CA LEU A 506 5.44 5.21 -18.12
C LEU A 506 4.95 5.48 -19.55
N ALA A 507 5.16 4.55 -20.48
CA ALA A 507 4.65 4.68 -21.85
C ALA A 507 3.12 4.78 -21.90
N ARG A 508 2.42 3.91 -21.17
CA ARG A 508 0.94 3.96 -21.04
C ARG A 508 0.47 5.26 -20.39
N LEU A 509 1.17 5.74 -19.37
CA LEU A 509 0.84 7.02 -18.74
C LEU A 509 0.91 8.18 -19.75
N ALA A 510 1.88 8.16 -20.67
CA ALA A 510 1.98 9.15 -21.73
C ALA A 510 0.81 9.04 -22.74
N ASP A 511 0.38 7.81 -23.07
CA ASP A 511 -0.79 7.59 -23.93
C ASP A 511 -2.07 8.17 -23.29
N ASP A 512 -2.30 7.84 -22.01
CA ASP A 512 -3.45 8.32 -21.25
C ASP A 512 -3.44 9.85 -21.10
N PHE A 513 -2.25 10.43 -20.87
CA PHE A 513 -2.07 11.87 -20.74
C PHE A 513 -2.35 12.61 -22.04
N ALA A 514 -1.84 12.10 -23.17
CA ALA A 514 -2.07 12.68 -24.49
C ALA A 514 -3.54 12.57 -24.89
N ALA A 515 -4.19 11.44 -24.58
CA ALA A 515 -5.64 11.27 -24.83
C ALA A 515 -6.49 12.25 -24.00
N ALA A 516 -6.09 12.47 -22.74
CA ALA A 516 -6.79 13.40 -21.84
C ALA A 516 -6.53 14.89 -22.15
N ARG A 517 -5.41 15.20 -22.82
CA ARG A 517 -4.98 16.58 -23.15
C ARG A 517 -4.43 16.62 -24.58
N PRO A 518 -5.30 16.71 -25.60
CA PRO A 518 -4.84 16.84 -26.97
C PRO A 518 -3.94 18.06 -27.16
N GLY A 519 -2.77 17.86 -27.78
CA GLY A 519 -1.76 18.89 -27.97
C GLY A 519 -0.82 19.11 -26.78
N ALA A 520 -0.87 18.25 -25.75
CA ALA A 520 0.10 18.29 -24.65
C ALA A 520 1.51 17.98 -25.15
N THR A 521 2.48 18.71 -24.57
CA THR A 521 3.90 18.59 -24.88
C THR A 521 4.64 17.63 -23.92
N LEU A 522 5.87 17.26 -24.27
CA LEU A 522 6.74 16.48 -23.38
C LEU A 522 7.01 17.23 -22.06
N SER A 523 7.11 18.56 -22.09
CA SER A 523 7.27 19.40 -20.91
C SER A 523 6.06 19.33 -19.97
N ASP A 524 4.84 19.28 -20.52
CA ASP A 524 3.61 19.13 -19.74
C ASP A 524 3.54 17.75 -19.08
N LEU A 525 3.97 16.70 -19.79
CA LEU A 525 4.05 15.36 -19.22
C LEU A 525 5.10 15.27 -18.10
N VAL A 526 6.26 15.89 -18.27
CA VAL A 526 7.31 15.92 -17.24
C VAL A 526 6.80 16.62 -15.98
N ALA A 527 6.07 17.74 -16.12
CA ALA A 527 5.44 18.43 -14.98
C ALA A 527 4.41 17.54 -14.27
N GLU A 528 3.60 16.79 -15.03
CA GLU A 528 2.66 15.82 -14.47
C GLU A 528 3.37 14.66 -13.76
N LEU A 529 4.47 14.14 -14.33
CA LEU A 529 5.28 13.10 -13.67
C LEU A 529 5.90 13.59 -12.37
N ASP A 530 6.39 14.83 -12.33
CA ASP A 530 6.95 15.43 -11.11
C ASP A 530 5.86 15.66 -10.05
N GLU A 531 4.64 16.09 -10.45
CA GLU A 531 3.49 16.19 -9.54
C GLU A 531 3.08 14.81 -9.01
N ARG A 532 3.02 13.78 -9.88
CA ARG A 532 2.72 12.40 -9.47
C ARG A 532 3.79 11.79 -8.59
N ALA A 533 5.05 12.06 -8.87
CA ALA A 533 6.17 11.62 -8.04
C ALA A 533 6.07 12.25 -6.65
N ALA A 534 5.80 13.56 -6.57
CA ALA A 534 5.58 14.27 -5.31
C ALA A 534 4.35 13.74 -4.56
N ALA A 535 3.28 13.39 -5.29
CA ALA A 535 2.05 12.80 -4.76
C ALA A 535 2.12 11.27 -4.61
N GLN A 536 3.20 10.63 -5.10
CA GLN A 536 3.41 9.17 -5.12
C GLN A 536 2.33 8.39 -5.90
N HIS A 537 1.76 9.00 -6.93
CA HIS A 537 0.79 8.36 -7.82
C HIS A 537 1.51 7.50 -8.88
N ALA A 538 1.70 6.22 -8.58
CA ALA A 538 2.23 5.27 -9.57
C ALA A 538 1.23 5.02 -10.69
N PRO A 539 1.67 4.89 -11.96
CA PRO A 539 0.83 4.42 -13.05
C PRO A 539 0.40 2.97 -12.80
N THR A 540 -0.76 2.60 -13.34
CA THR A 540 -1.31 1.25 -13.17
C THR A 540 -0.48 0.26 -14.01
N VAL A 541 0.24 -0.63 -13.34
CA VAL A 541 0.85 -1.81 -13.98
C VAL A 541 -0.25 -2.85 -14.18
N GLN A 542 -0.37 -3.43 -15.37
CA GLN A 542 -1.36 -4.48 -15.66
C GLN A 542 -0.85 -5.83 -15.15
N GLY A 543 -0.99 -6.07 -13.85
CA GLY A 543 -0.63 -7.33 -13.20
C GLY A 543 -1.39 -7.55 -11.91
N VAL A 544 -1.45 -8.80 -11.45
CA VAL A 544 -2.05 -9.16 -10.16
C VAL A 544 -1.32 -8.42 -9.03
N THR A 545 -2.07 -7.78 -8.15
CA THR A 545 -1.46 -7.08 -7.02
C THR A 545 -1.18 -8.05 -5.87
N LEU A 546 0.08 -8.15 -5.47
CA LEU A 546 0.52 -8.78 -4.23
C LEU A 546 0.75 -7.69 -3.18
N ALA A 547 0.06 -7.75 -2.05
CA ALA A 547 0.18 -6.73 -1.01
C ALA A 547 -0.11 -7.27 0.39
N SER A 548 0.44 -6.62 1.43
CA SER A 548 -0.04 -6.86 2.77
C SER A 548 -1.44 -6.25 2.96
N LEU A 549 -2.24 -6.82 3.88
CA LEU A 549 -3.56 -6.30 4.23
C LEU A 549 -3.54 -4.82 4.61
N HIS A 550 -2.48 -4.34 5.28
CA HIS A 550 -2.30 -2.93 5.61
C HIS A 550 -2.11 -2.06 4.37
N ALA A 551 -1.30 -2.51 3.41
CA ALA A 551 -1.05 -1.79 2.17
C ALA A 551 -2.26 -1.77 1.22
N ALA A 552 -3.23 -2.66 1.44
CA ALA A 552 -4.48 -2.74 0.68
C ALA A 552 -5.52 -1.69 1.11
N LYS A 553 -5.34 -0.99 2.26
CA LYS A 553 -6.26 0.05 2.71
C LYS A 553 -6.37 1.18 1.69
N GLY A 554 -7.61 1.58 1.38
CA GLY A 554 -7.89 2.61 0.36
C GLY A 554 -7.89 2.10 -1.09
N LEU A 555 -7.63 0.80 -1.31
CA LEU A 555 -7.68 0.16 -2.62
C LEU A 555 -8.89 -0.76 -2.74
N GLU A 556 -9.15 -1.24 -3.97
CA GLU A 556 -10.25 -2.17 -4.24
C GLU A 556 -10.02 -2.89 -5.57
N TRP A 557 -10.51 -4.13 -5.68
CA TRP A 557 -10.35 -4.98 -6.86
C TRP A 557 -11.61 -5.82 -7.10
N ASP A 558 -11.81 -6.26 -8.32
CA ASP A 558 -12.93 -7.14 -8.66
C ASP A 558 -12.78 -8.53 -8.02
N ALA A 559 -11.54 -9.01 -7.89
CA ALA A 559 -11.24 -10.27 -7.23
C ALA A 559 -10.16 -10.11 -6.16
N VAL A 560 -10.42 -10.63 -4.96
CA VAL A 560 -9.49 -10.60 -3.83
C VAL A 560 -9.30 -12.00 -3.28
N PHE A 561 -8.04 -12.38 -3.11
CA PHE A 561 -7.61 -13.59 -2.43
C PHE A 561 -6.99 -13.20 -1.09
N LEU A 562 -7.61 -13.61 0.01
CA LEU A 562 -7.09 -13.46 1.37
C LEU A 562 -6.42 -14.78 1.75
N VAL A 563 -5.10 -14.77 1.85
CA VAL A 563 -4.31 -16.00 1.96
C VAL A 563 -3.61 -16.14 3.30
N GLY A 564 -3.27 -17.38 3.68
CA GLY A 564 -2.58 -17.67 4.93
C GLY A 564 -3.41 -17.42 6.18
N LEU A 565 -4.75 -17.56 6.10
CA LEU A 565 -5.68 -17.26 7.20
C LEU A 565 -5.66 -18.34 8.28
N THR A 566 -4.54 -18.42 9.01
CA THR A 566 -4.37 -19.34 10.13
C THR A 566 -4.25 -18.60 11.46
N ASP A 567 -4.69 -19.23 12.54
CA ASP A 567 -4.47 -18.74 13.90
C ASP A 567 -2.96 -18.63 14.17
N GLY A 568 -2.52 -17.49 14.69
CA GLY A 568 -1.10 -17.16 14.83
C GLY A 568 -0.52 -16.37 13.64
N MET A 569 -1.21 -16.36 12.50
CA MET A 569 -0.92 -15.45 11.38
C MET A 569 -1.97 -14.33 11.31
N LEU A 570 -3.24 -14.65 11.44
CA LEU A 570 -4.34 -13.68 11.54
C LEU A 570 -5.44 -14.23 12.48
N PRO A 571 -5.54 -13.79 13.76
CA PRO A 571 -4.68 -12.79 14.39
C PRO A 571 -3.22 -13.25 14.51
N ILE A 572 -2.32 -12.27 14.41
CA ILE A 572 -0.90 -12.53 14.54
C ILE A 572 -0.54 -12.91 15.99
N THR A 573 0.48 -13.72 16.20
CA THR A 573 0.87 -14.24 17.52
C THR A 573 1.19 -13.14 18.55
N TYR A 574 1.57 -11.96 18.08
CA TYR A 574 1.91 -10.81 18.92
C TYR A 574 0.68 -10.04 19.41
N ALA A 575 -0.50 -10.24 18.82
CA ALA A 575 -1.76 -9.67 19.30
C ALA A 575 -2.21 -10.42 20.57
N ARG A 576 -1.80 -9.90 21.74
CA ARG A 576 -2.03 -10.53 23.04
C ARG A 576 -3.19 -9.92 23.82
N THR A 577 -3.44 -8.62 23.64
CA THR A 577 -4.58 -7.95 24.28
C THR A 577 -5.84 -8.08 23.43
N ASP A 578 -6.99 -7.93 24.05
CA ASP A 578 -8.28 -7.96 23.35
C ASP A 578 -8.35 -6.86 22.29
N GLU A 579 -7.81 -5.67 22.58
CA GLU A 579 -7.76 -4.55 21.65
C GLU A 579 -6.91 -4.86 20.42
N GLN A 580 -5.75 -5.52 20.61
CA GLN A 580 -4.88 -5.94 19.51
C GLN A 580 -5.54 -7.04 18.66
N VAL A 581 -6.21 -8.00 19.30
CA VAL A 581 -6.96 -9.04 18.58
C VAL A 581 -8.12 -8.44 17.77
N GLU A 582 -8.81 -7.45 18.31
CA GLU A 582 -9.87 -6.76 17.59
C GLU A 582 -9.32 -5.86 16.46
N GLU A 583 -8.10 -5.34 16.58
CA GLU A 583 -7.43 -4.67 15.45
C GLU A 583 -7.11 -5.65 14.31
N GLU A 584 -6.66 -6.85 14.61
CA GLU A 584 -6.46 -7.92 13.61
C GLU A 584 -7.79 -8.33 12.95
N ARG A 585 -8.91 -8.31 13.70
CA ARG A 585 -10.24 -8.52 13.12
C ARG A 585 -10.62 -7.39 12.16
N ARG A 586 -10.35 -6.13 12.52
CA ARG A 586 -10.56 -4.98 11.63
C ARG A 586 -9.66 -5.06 10.40
N LEU A 587 -8.45 -5.59 10.55
CA LEU A 587 -7.55 -5.81 9.43
C LEU A 587 -8.11 -6.84 8.44
N LEU A 588 -8.69 -7.94 8.93
CA LEU A 588 -9.40 -8.91 8.08
C LEU A 588 -10.65 -8.27 7.43
N TYR A 589 -11.42 -7.49 8.18
CA TYR A 589 -12.56 -6.73 7.64
C TYR A 589 -12.14 -5.79 6.51
N VAL A 590 -11.01 -5.06 6.68
CA VAL A 590 -10.45 -4.23 5.61
C VAL A 590 -10.12 -5.10 4.39
N GLY A 591 -9.50 -6.26 4.56
CA GLY A 591 -9.21 -7.18 3.46
C GLY A 591 -10.46 -7.65 2.73
N VAL A 592 -11.48 -8.12 3.45
CA VAL A 592 -12.77 -8.56 2.89
C VAL A 592 -13.43 -7.45 2.06
N THR A 593 -13.48 -6.23 2.60
CA THR A 593 -14.11 -5.08 1.95
C THR A 593 -13.31 -4.48 0.79
N ARG A 594 -12.16 -5.08 0.42
CA ARG A 594 -11.44 -4.74 -0.82
C ARG A 594 -12.04 -5.42 -2.05
N ALA A 595 -12.75 -6.53 -1.87
CA ALA A 595 -13.39 -7.27 -2.95
C ALA A 595 -14.66 -6.57 -3.44
N ARG A 596 -14.76 -6.40 -4.75
CA ARG A 596 -16.02 -5.95 -5.38
C ARG A 596 -16.94 -7.12 -5.70
N VAL A 597 -16.40 -8.22 -6.25
CA VAL A 597 -17.21 -9.34 -6.77
C VAL A 597 -16.74 -10.68 -6.22
N HIS A 598 -15.48 -11.04 -6.47
CA HIS A 598 -14.93 -12.36 -6.12
C HIS A 598 -14.10 -12.28 -4.85
N LEU A 599 -14.38 -13.14 -3.89
CA LEU A 599 -13.63 -13.24 -2.65
C LEU A 599 -13.24 -14.68 -2.39
N THR A 600 -11.96 -14.95 -2.21
CA THR A 600 -11.43 -16.25 -1.79
C THR A 600 -10.67 -16.10 -0.49
N LEU A 601 -10.98 -16.97 0.48
CA LEU A 601 -10.31 -17.04 1.78
C LEU A 601 -9.62 -18.40 1.87
N SER A 602 -8.28 -18.41 2.08
CA SER A 602 -7.53 -19.66 2.10
C SER A 602 -6.58 -19.78 3.28
N TRP A 603 -6.22 -21.02 3.60
CA TRP A 603 -5.25 -21.34 4.65
C TRP A 603 -4.61 -22.69 4.37
N ALA A 604 -3.39 -22.87 4.90
CA ALA A 604 -2.63 -24.09 4.83
C ALA A 604 -2.47 -24.74 6.22
N LEU A 605 -2.64 -26.08 6.29
CA LEU A 605 -2.54 -26.85 7.53
C LEU A 605 -1.10 -27.07 8.00
N SER A 606 -0.13 -26.94 7.10
CA SER A 606 1.31 -27.02 7.43
C SER A 606 2.08 -25.92 6.67
N ARG A 607 3.34 -25.69 7.05
CA ARG A 607 4.23 -24.74 6.36
C ARG A 607 4.92 -25.33 5.15
N SER A 608 5.24 -26.61 5.23
CA SER A 608 6.06 -27.28 4.23
C SER A 608 5.39 -28.56 3.74
N PRO A 609 5.64 -28.99 2.51
CA PRO A 609 5.14 -30.26 1.98
C PRO A 609 5.50 -31.43 2.90
N GLY A 610 4.52 -32.31 3.16
CA GLY A 610 4.70 -33.44 4.08
C GLY A 610 4.86 -33.08 5.56
N GLY A 611 4.74 -31.80 5.90
CA GLY A 611 4.76 -31.31 7.28
C GLY A 611 3.54 -31.80 8.06
N ARG A 612 3.68 -31.85 9.41
CA ARG A 612 2.54 -32.20 10.27
C ARG A 612 1.46 -31.12 10.16
N ALA A 613 0.24 -31.50 9.90
CA ALA A 613 -0.95 -30.63 9.95
C ALA A 613 -1.16 -30.17 11.42
N SER A 614 -0.56 -29.04 11.79
CA SER A 614 -0.59 -28.47 13.15
C SER A 614 -1.26 -27.12 13.21
N ARG A 615 -1.51 -26.50 12.06
CA ARG A 615 -2.17 -25.19 11.97
C ARG A 615 -3.68 -25.34 11.92
N VAL A 616 -4.36 -24.38 12.49
CA VAL A 616 -5.81 -24.27 12.49
C VAL A 616 -6.23 -23.02 11.73
N PRO A 617 -7.38 -23.04 11.06
CA PRO A 617 -7.93 -21.84 10.43
C PRO A 617 -8.07 -20.70 11.43
N SER A 618 -7.95 -19.48 10.95
CA SER A 618 -8.18 -18.28 11.75
C SER A 618 -9.47 -18.36 12.55
N ARG A 619 -9.39 -18.05 13.84
CA ARG A 619 -10.56 -17.98 14.75
C ARG A 619 -11.62 -17.01 14.26
N PHE A 620 -11.27 -16.04 13.45
CA PHE A 620 -12.18 -15.06 12.87
C PHE A 620 -13.14 -15.67 11.82
N LEU A 621 -12.79 -16.82 11.23
CA LEU A 621 -13.63 -17.53 10.25
C LEU A 621 -14.66 -18.44 10.90
N LYS A 622 -14.61 -18.59 12.24
CA LYS A 622 -15.53 -19.46 12.95
C LYS A 622 -16.97 -18.92 12.85
N GLY A 623 -17.91 -19.77 12.40
CA GLY A 623 -19.31 -19.37 12.22
C GLY A 623 -19.63 -18.58 10.95
N LEU A 624 -18.62 -18.24 10.14
CA LEU A 624 -18.81 -17.53 8.87
C LEU A 624 -18.83 -18.47 7.65
N ARG A 625 -18.40 -19.72 7.83
CA ARG A 625 -18.45 -20.73 6.75
C ARG A 625 -19.88 -21.22 6.53
N PRO A 626 -20.32 -21.35 5.26
CA PRO A 626 -21.56 -22.05 4.97
C PRO A 626 -21.53 -23.48 5.54
N GLY A 627 -22.53 -23.87 6.31
CA GLY A 627 -22.63 -25.21 6.91
C GLY A 627 -22.01 -25.40 8.30
N SER A 628 -21.42 -24.37 8.93
CA SER A 628 -20.94 -24.43 10.32
C SER A 628 -22.05 -24.12 11.37
N GLY A 629 -23.23 -23.78 10.93
CA GLY A 629 -24.40 -23.53 11.78
C GLY A 629 -25.19 -24.81 12.04
N SER A 630 -25.23 -25.25 13.30
CA SER A 630 -26.12 -26.30 13.84
C SER A 630 -25.56 -27.71 14.00
N ARG A 631 -24.58 -27.85 14.88
CA ARG A 631 -24.40 -29.08 15.69
C ARG A 631 -24.13 -28.72 17.14
N ALA A 632 -25.04 -27.96 17.74
CA ALA A 632 -25.06 -27.74 19.18
C ALA A 632 -26.51 -27.45 19.63
N ALA A 633 -27.35 -28.47 19.62
CA ALA A 633 -28.52 -28.59 20.48
C ALA A 633 -29.13 -29.99 20.26
N GLY A 634 -28.85 -30.93 21.15
CA GLY A 634 -29.49 -32.25 21.11
C GLY A 634 -28.75 -33.28 21.94
N TYR A 635 -28.45 -32.99 23.20
CA TYR A 635 -28.27 -34.03 24.21
C TYR A 635 -29.61 -34.17 24.93
N GLY A 636 -30.44 -35.07 24.40
CA GLY A 636 -31.59 -35.65 25.08
C GLY A 636 -31.34 -37.13 25.25
N ALA A 637 -31.40 -37.57 26.48
CA ALA A 637 -31.18 -38.93 26.93
C ALA A 637 -32.17 -39.92 26.29
N ALA A 638 -31.72 -41.14 25.99
CA ALA A 638 -32.26 -42.40 26.52
C ALA A 638 -31.86 -43.60 25.65
N GLY A 639 -31.51 -44.70 26.28
CA GLY A 639 -31.69 -46.04 25.76
C GLY A 639 -30.42 -46.82 25.47
N GLY A 640 -29.96 -47.56 26.46
CA GLY A 640 -28.97 -48.62 26.29
C GLY A 640 -29.53 -49.81 25.53
N VAL A 641 -28.68 -50.57 24.86
CA VAL A 641 -28.70 -52.02 24.74
C VAL A 641 -27.29 -52.55 24.52
N GLU A 642 -26.89 -53.44 25.41
CA GLU A 642 -25.71 -54.32 25.31
C GLU A 642 -25.82 -55.30 24.14
N ARG A 643 -24.66 -55.66 23.60
CA ARG A 643 -24.22 -57.02 23.15
C ARG A 643 -22.93 -56.79 22.31
N GLY A 644 -21.81 -57.30 22.67
CA GLY A 644 -21.38 -58.64 23.04
C GLY A 644 -20.68 -59.28 21.86
N GLY A 645 -19.38 -59.56 21.93
CA GLY A 645 -18.78 -60.52 21.02
C GLY A 645 -17.33 -60.15 20.54
N THR A 646 -16.32 -60.58 21.27
CA THR A 646 -15.20 -61.45 20.88
C THR A 646 -14.31 -60.98 19.73
N GLY A 647 -13.06 -60.60 19.95
CA GLY A 647 -11.96 -61.49 20.19
C GLY A 647 -10.91 -61.44 19.09
N GLY A 648 -9.63 -61.12 19.43
CA GLY A 648 -8.47 -61.57 18.71
C GLY A 648 -7.42 -60.50 18.33
N PRO A 649 -6.17 -60.83 18.35
CA PRO A 649 -5.21 -60.04 19.10
C PRO A 649 -4.15 -59.29 18.26
N ALA A 650 -3.58 -58.27 18.94
CA ALA A 650 -2.18 -57.86 18.91
C ALA A 650 -1.50 -57.50 17.59
N GLY A 651 -1.27 -56.21 17.43
CA GLY A 651 -0.15 -55.66 16.70
C GLY A 651 0.52 -54.62 17.60
N ALA A 652 1.63 -54.95 18.20
CA ALA A 652 2.41 -54.05 19.05
C ALA A 652 3.02 -52.88 18.24
N GLY A 653 2.31 -51.77 18.21
CA GLY A 653 2.86 -50.51 17.75
C GLY A 653 3.64 -49.83 18.85
N ALA A 654 4.96 -49.80 18.73
CA ALA A 654 5.90 -49.15 19.64
C ALA A 654 5.45 -47.69 19.89
N ARG A 655 5.06 -47.38 21.11
CA ARG A 655 4.87 -46.03 21.62
C ARG A 655 6.19 -45.27 21.48
N ARG A 656 6.34 -44.41 20.48
CA ARG A 656 7.42 -43.41 20.41
C ARG A 656 7.31 -42.51 21.63
N ARG A 657 8.34 -42.57 22.48
CA ARG A 657 8.54 -41.62 23.59
C ARG A 657 8.49 -40.20 23.03
N PRO A 658 7.89 -39.22 23.72
CA PRO A 658 7.95 -37.82 23.30
C PRO A 658 9.44 -37.40 23.25
N ARG A 659 9.88 -36.93 22.07
CA ARG A 659 11.21 -36.30 21.95
C ARG A 659 11.17 -35.03 22.77
N GLY A 660 12.11 -34.88 23.70
CA GLY A 660 12.33 -33.66 24.47
C GLY A 660 12.58 -32.46 23.56
N PRO A 661 12.54 -31.24 24.10
CA PRO A 661 12.77 -30.02 23.34
C PRO A 661 14.13 -30.08 22.61
N VAL A 662 14.13 -29.66 21.34
CA VAL A 662 15.36 -29.59 20.53
C VAL A 662 16.26 -28.52 21.14
N ARG A 663 17.54 -28.84 21.36
CA ARG A 663 18.51 -27.95 21.98
C ARG A 663 19.65 -27.58 21.02
N CYS A 664 20.20 -26.38 21.18
CA CYS A 664 21.40 -25.94 20.47
C CYS A 664 22.58 -26.90 20.78
N ARG A 665 23.25 -27.37 19.74
CA ARG A 665 24.40 -28.28 19.87
C ARG A 665 25.65 -27.61 20.50
N VAL A 666 25.70 -26.25 20.46
CA VAL A 666 26.84 -25.48 20.99
C VAL A 666 26.61 -25.04 22.43
N CYS A 667 25.50 -24.36 22.72
CA CYS A 667 25.25 -23.76 24.05
C CYS A 667 24.16 -24.47 24.87
N GLY A 668 23.47 -25.48 24.33
CA GLY A 668 22.43 -26.23 25.04
C GLY A 668 21.09 -25.49 25.19
N THR A 669 20.95 -24.25 24.73
CA THR A 669 19.71 -23.47 24.77
C THR A 669 18.61 -24.16 23.98
N THR A 670 17.38 -24.14 24.48
CA THR A 670 16.20 -24.70 23.76
C THR A 670 15.92 -23.87 22.52
N LEU A 671 15.90 -24.54 21.38
CA LEU A 671 15.64 -23.89 20.08
C LEU A 671 14.14 -23.82 19.85
N THR A 672 13.64 -22.62 19.62
CA THR A 672 12.23 -22.33 19.36
C THR A 672 11.96 -21.99 17.90
N GLU A 673 12.97 -21.56 17.16
CA GLU A 673 12.87 -21.17 15.75
C GLU A 673 13.12 -22.36 14.81
N ALA A 674 12.30 -22.45 13.75
CA ALA A 674 12.37 -23.54 12.79
C ALA A 674 13.71 -23.62 12.05
N GLY A 675 14.35 -22.47 11.76
CA GLY A 675 15.68 -22.37 11.19
C GLY A 675 16.76 -22.90 12.14
N ALA A 676 16.75 -22.42 13.38
CA ALA A 676 17.66 -22.82 14.44
C ALA A 676 17.49 -24.32 14.80
N MET A 677 16.24 -24.81 14.86
CA MET A 677 15.97 -26.25 15.10
C MET A 677 16.48 -27.16 13.98
N LYS A 678 16.45 -26.69 12.73
CA LYS A 678 17.01 -27.46 11.59
C LYS A 678 18.53 -27.48 11.56
N LEU A 679 19.16 -26.38 11.98
CA LEU A 679 20.60 -26.25 12.10
C LEU A 679 21.13 -26.89 13.42
N LEU A 680 20.24 -27.15 14.38
CA LEU A 680 20.56 -27.54 15.75
C LEU A 680 21.49 -26.54 16.46
N ARG A 681 21.42 -25.25 16.07
CA ARG A 681 22.24 -24.16 16.56
C ARG A 681 21.41 -22.89 16.68
N CYS A 682 21.58 -22.14 17.79
CA CYS A 682 20.97 -20.82 17.95
C CYS A 682 21.75 -19.75 17.16
N GLU A 683 21.14 -18.61 16.92
CA GLU A 683 21.76 -17.51 16.16
C GLU A 683 22.95 -16.88 16.88
N ASP A 684 23.01 -17.00 18.23
CA ASP A 684 24.06 -16.41 19.07
C ASP A 684 25.35 -17.24 19.15
N CYS A 685 25.34 -18.47 18.62
CA CYS A 685 26.53 -19.33 18.68
C CYS A 685 27.41 -19.17 17.44
N PRO A 686 28.74 -19.18 17.58
CA PRO A 686 29.65 -19.12 16.44
C PRO A 686 29.38 -20.26 15.46
N SER A 687 29.47 -19.97 14.16
CA SER A 687 29.40 -20.96 13.10
C SER A 687 30.63 -21.86 13.12
N ASP A 688 30.43 -23.16 13.00
CA ASP A 688 31.46 -24.14 12.70
C ASP A 688 31.45 -24.51 11.19
N MET A 689 31.04 -23.59 10.36
CA MET A 689 30.97 -23.71 8.91
C MET A 689 32.38 -23.89 8.32
N ASP A 690 32.55 -24.85 7.43
CA ASP A 690 33.73 -24.97 6.59
C ASP A 690 33.75 -23.84 5.56
N GLU A 691 34.55 -22.79 5.79
CA GLU A 691 34.67 -21.64 4.93
C GLU A 691 35.14 -22.01 3.53
N GLY A 692 36.09 -22.95 3.41
CA GLY A 692 36.58 -23.42 2.12
C GLY A 692 35.51 -24.17 1.32
N LEU A 693 34.68 -24.96 1.97
CA LEU A 693 33.52 -25.60 1.33
C LEU A 693 32.49 -24.57 0.93
N TYR A 694 32.21 -23.57 1.77
CA TYR A 694 31.27 -22.50 1.42
C TYR A 694 31.74 -21.72 0.18
N GLU A 695 33.02 -21.38 0.08
CA GLU A 695 33.57 -20.68 -1.08
C GLU A 695 33.46 -21.50 -2.36
N ARG A 696 33.75 -22.83 -2.31
CA ARG A 696 33.57 -23.73 -3.46
C ARG A 696 32.10 -23.80 -3.90
N LEU A 697 31.17 -23.98 -2.98
CA LEU A 697 29.74 -24.00 -3.24
C LEU A 697 29.26 -22.67 -3.81
N HIS A 698 29.79 -21.56 -3.31
CA HIS A 698 29.45 -20.21 -3.78
C HIS A 698 29.94 -19.96 -5.20
N ALA A 699 31.18 -20.37 -5.53
CA ALA A 699 31.75 -20.28 -6.86
C ALA A 699 30.96 -21.13 -7.86
N TRP A 700 30.73 -22.41 -7.53
CA TRP A 700 29.93 -23.34 -8.33
C TRP A 700 28.52 -22.79 -8.59
N ARG A 701 27.83 -22.26 -7.55
CA ARG A 701 26.50 -21.65 -7.74
C ARG A 701 26.55 -20.49 -8.73
N GLY A 702 27.59 -19.67 -8.67
CA GLY A 702 27.79 -18.54 -9.60
C GLY A 702 27.94 -18.99 -11.04
N GLU A 703 28.65 -20.09 -11.28
CA GLU A 703 28.82 -20.71 -12.61
C GLU A 703 27.52 -21.31 -13.13
N ARG A 704 26.86 -22.10 -12.29
CA ARG A 704 25.58 -22.72 -12.64
C ARG A 704 24.47 -21.69 -12.91
N ALA A 705 24.46 -20.59 -12.16
CA ALA A 705 23.54 -19.49 -12.39
C ALA A 705 23.77 -18.80 -13.75
N ARG A 706 25.05 -18.63 -14.16
CA ARG A 706 25.41 -18.07 -15.47
C ARG A 706 25.03 -19.00 -16.62
N GLU A 707 25.27 -20.30 -16.48
CA GLU A 707 24.89 -21.33 -17.47
C GLU A 707 23.38 -21.37 -17.67
N LEU A 708 22.61 -21.23 -16.60
CA LEU A 708 21.15 -21.25 -16.60
C LEU A 708 20.51 -19.90 -16.95
N GLY A 709 21.30 -18.84 -17.10
CA GLY A 709 20.80 -17.50 -17.33
C GLY A 709 19.91 -16.99 -16.16
N GLN A 710 20.13 -17.47 -14.94
CA GLN A 710 19.30 -17.16 -13.77
C GLN A 710 20.14 -16.49 -12.66
N PRO A 711 19.50 -15.68 -11.78
CA PRO A 711 20.18 -15.16 -10.61
C PRO A 711 20.68 -16.27 -9.67
N ALA A 712 21.83 -16.08 -9.04
CA ALA A 712 22.50 -17.10 -8.21
C ALA A 712 21.60 -17.63 -7.06
N TYR A 713 20.73 -16.80 -6.48
CA TYR A 713 19.80 -17.22 -5.43
C TYR A 713 18.71 -18.19 -5.91
N CYS A 714 18.43 -18.26 -7.23
CA CYS A 714 17.50 -19.23 -7.81
C CYS A 714 18.06 -20.65 -7.74
N VAL A 715 19.40 -20.81 -7.83
CA VAL A 715 20.07 -22.10 -7.65
C VAL A 715 20.00 -22.45 -6.16
N PHE A 716 20.69 -21.69 -5.30
CA PHE A 716 20.57 -21.75 -3.83
C PHE A 716 20.78 -20.38 -3.21
N THR A 717 20.09 -20.10 -2.09
CA THR A 717 20.35 -18.89 -1.31
C THR A 717 21.64 -19.01 -0.52
N ASP A 718 22.28 -17.89 -0.14
CA ASP A 718 23.47 -17.90 0.71
C ASP A 718 23.22 -18.67 2.01
N LYS A 719 22.04 -18.48 2.61
CA LYS A 719 21.60 -19.21 3.81
C LYS A 719 21.55 -20.73 3.61
N THR A 720 21.17 -21.18 2.41
CA THR A 720 21.17 -22.61 2.05
C THR A 720 22.60 -23.13 1.88
N LEU A 721 23.49 -22.38 1.22
CA LEU A 721 24.89 -22.76 1.06
C LEU A 721 25.62 -22.82 2.40
N MET A 722 25.38 -21.85 3.29
CA MET A 722 25.91 -21.87 4.65
C MET A 722 25.46 -23.11 5.41
N ALA A 723 24.18 -23.47 5.31
CA ALA A 723 23.65 -24.67 5.95
C ALA A 723 24.21 -25.98 5.37
N ILE A 724 24.55 -26.00 4.07
CA ILE A 724 25.25 -27.12 3.43
C ILE A 724 26.69 -27.20 3.94
N ALA A 725 27.41 -26.09 4.01
CA ALA A 725 28.78 -26.02 4.46
C ALA A 725 28.95 -26.36 5.99
N GLU A 726 27.90 -26.03 6.80
CA GLU A 726 27.86 -26.41 8.22
C GLU A 726 27.57 -27.91 8.44
N ARG A 727 26.79 -28.54 7.54
CA ARG A 727 26.33 -29.93 7.72
C ARG A 727 27.15 -30.96 6.95
N VAL A 728 27.82 -30.52 5.91
CA VAL A 728 28.61 -31.36 4.99
C VAL A 728 27.87 -32.67 4.68
N PRO A 729 26.70 -32.60 3.96
CA PRO A 729 25.91 -33.79 3.73
C PRO A 729 26.64 -34.80 2.85
N SER A 730 26.59 -36.08 3.22
CA SER A 730 27.21 -37.19 2.52
C SER A 730 26.25 -37.99 1.65
N SER A 731 24.95 -37.68 1.72
CA SER A 731 23.90 -38.38 0.96
C SER A 731 22.79 -37.45 0.53
N GLY A 732 22.04 -37.81 -0.56
CA GLY A 732 20.89 -37.10 -1.02
C GLY A 732 19.79 -36.95 0.05
N GLY A 733 19.67 -37.96 0.94
CA GLY A 733 18.72 -37.88 2.07
C GLY A 733 19.09 -36.83 3.10
N GLU A 734 20.39 -36.68 3.43
CA GLU A 734 20.88 -35.63 4.34
C GLU A 734 20.77 -34.24 3.68
N LEU A 735 21.10 -34.14 2.40
CA LEU A 735 20.97 -32.90 1.64
C LEU A 735 19.52 -32.42 1.56
N ALA A 736 18.56 -33.33 1.35
CA ALA A 736 17.12 -33.02 1.36
C ALA A 736 16.60 -32.50 2.71
N MET A 737 17.30 -32.77 3.81
CA MET A 737 16.96 -32.27 5.15
C MET A 737 17.38 -30.82 5.37
N ILE A 738 18.15 -30.22 4.47
CA ILE A 738 18.62 -28.84 4.54
C ILE A 738 17.53 -27.91 4.01
N ALA A 739 17.26 -26.83 4.76
CA ALA A 739 16.27 -25.84 4.37
C ALA A 739 16.68 -25.14 3.05
N GLY A 740 15.77 -25.07 2.09
CA GLY A 740 16.03 -24.51 0.75
C GLY A 740 16.48 -25.52 -0.28
N VAL A 741 16.59 -26.81 0.07
CA VAL A 741 16.81 -27.94 -0.84
C VAL A 741 15.49 -28.70 -0.97
N GLY A 742 14.69 -28.34 -1.96
CA GLY A 742 13.48 -29.09 -2.32
C GLY A 742 13.79 -30.22 -3.31
N THR A 743 12.84 -31.14 -3.54
CA THR A 743 13.00 -32.29 -4.43
C THR A 743 13.55 -31.91 -5.81
N ARG A 744 13.00 -30.89 -6.45
CA ARG A 744 13.49 -30.41 -7.77
C ARG A 744 14.93 -29.89 -7.74
N LYS A 745 15.36 -29.24 -6.67
CA LYS A 745 16.75 -28.78 -6.54
C LYS A 745 17.67 -29.94 -6.20
N LEU A 746 17.19 -30.92 -5.45
CA LEU A 746 17.90 -32.15 -5.16
C LEU A 746 18.14 -32.95 -6.45
N ASP A 747 17.09 -33.15 -7.27
CA ASP A 747 17.17 -33.87 -8.54
C ASP A 747 18.11 -33.17 -9.54
N ARG A 748 18.10 -31.84 -9.55
CA ARG A 748 18.85 -31.06 -10.54
C ARG A 748 20.28 -30.73 -10.14
N PHE A 749 20.52 -30.52 -8.85
CA PHE A 749 21.80 -30.00 -8.31
C PHE A 749 22.40 -30.90 -7.21
N GLY A 750 21.66 -31.91 -6.78
CA GLY A 750 22.06 -32.72 -5.62
C GLY A 750 23.36 -33.47 -5.85
N ALA A 751 23.57 -34.02 -7.02
CA ALA A 751 24.81 -34.74 -7.36
C ALA A 751 26.03 -33.82 -7.35
N ASP A 752 25.94 -32.63 -7.95
CA ASP A 752 27.01 -31.64 -7.96
C ASP A 752 27.37 -31.18 -6.54
N VAL A 753 26.37 -30.87 -5.74
CA VAL A 753 26.56 -30.40 -4.36
C VAL A 753 27.22 -31.47 -3.49
N LEU A 754 26.81 -32.75 -3.64
CA LEU A 754 27.41 -33.85 -2.89
C LEU A 754 28.85 -34.12 -3.32
N ALA A 755 29.18 -34.03 -4.62
CA ALA A 755 30.55 -34.12 -5.13
C ALA A 755 31.45 -33.02 -4.53
N ILE A 756 30.96 -31.76 -4.50
CA ILE A 756 31.66 -30.62 -3.90
C ILE A 756 31.87 -30.86 -2.37
N CYS A 757 30.86 -31.39 -1.67
CA CYS A 757 30.96 -31.74 -0.26
C CYS A 757 31.97 -32.86 -0.01
N ALA A 758 32.12 -33.82 -0.95
CA ALA A 758 33.11 -34.89 -0.91
C ALA A 758 34.53 -34.44 -1.26
N GLY A 759 34.73 -33.20 -1.72
CA GLY A 759 36.03 -32.66 -2.09
C GLY A 759 36.43 -32.96 -3.54
N GLU A 760 35.50 -33.43 -4.38
CA GLU A 760 35.74 -33.65 -5.80
C GLU A 760 35.64 -32.29 -6.56
N GLU A 761 36.66 -31.96 -7.37
CA GLU A 761 36.60 -30.82 -8.29
C GLU A 761 35.52 -31.11 -9.33
N GLY A 762 34.56 -30.19 -9.50
CA GLY A 762 33.34 -30.40 -10.27
C GLY A 762 33.55 -30.96 -11.68
N VAL A 763 32.89 -32.06 -11.96
CA VAL A 763 32.87 -32.70 -13.27
C VAL A 763 31.97 -31.88 -14.19
N THR A 764 32.57 -31.09 -15.06
CA THR A 764 31.93 -30.61 -16.30
C THR A 764 31.88 -31.76 -17.27
N GLN A 765 30.75 -32.44 -17.43
CA GLN A 765 30.45 -33.20 -18.64
C GLN A 765 29.33 -32.47 -19.42
N PRO A 766 29.57 -32.15 -20.71
CA PRO A 766 28.49 -31.78 -21.60
C PRO A 766 27.75 -33.06 -21.99
N THR A 767 26.46 -33.13 -21.69
CA THR A 767 25.58 -34.11 -22.34
C THR A 767 25.13 -33.50 -23.64
N ASP A 768 25.72 -33.99 -24.78
CA ASP A 768 25.09 -34.03 -26.08
C ASP A 768 23.86 -34.95 -25.97
N ASP A 769 22.64 -34.38 -26.16
CA ASP A 769 21.56 -34.86 -27.05
C ASP A 769 20.38 -33.91 -26.97
#